data_5bcf49c0260d73235d547c81c73f951f
#
_entry.id   5bcf49c0260d73235d547c81c73f951f
#
_cell.length_a   1.000
_cell.length_b   1.000
_cell.length_c   1.000
_cell.angle_alpha   90.00
_cell.angle_beta   90.00
_cell.angle_gamma   90.00
#
_symmetry.space_group_name_H-M   'P 1'
#
loop_
_entity.id
_entity.type
_entity.pdbx_description
1 polymer ?
#
loop_
_entity_poly.entity_id
_entity_poly.type
_entity_poly.pdbx_seq_one_letter_code
_entity_poly.pdbx_strand_id
1 'polypeptide(L)'
;VKISFLINNIYGIGGTNRTVINLAEALAVRHEVEIVSVFRRAASPKFVISPRITVRALVDLRPGSADRGAAGSKEPSEVVPRQEEFYAQYSRFTDERIIRELRRTDADVVVGTRPSLNLFVAAHTRDGALRVAQEHMTHLAIPPAVRAEMARVYPRLDAITTVTEADARSFQENTPIPGVPVVGIPNSVPEPVVQPSDCTHKIVVSAGRMHRIKRYDLLIRAFAELAEEFPDWQLRIYGDGGEAGKLRALVTELGLNGRALLMGGFSPIESEWAKGSIAAVTSSAESFGMTLVEAMRCGLPVVSTDCPVGPREILRDGEDGFLVPNGEVEGIAWGLRRLMADEPLRRAMGEAALRNAARYDPAAVADRYMKLFEDAARRRAAAVRGYRAPSGPRKAAAGTATVPPAGIGATTVDVTADGAGRLHFRADGPAEGRHRRQFVLRHRPSDGNRRPDLPLPTSREQLDNGGTRYTATLGPAALDELGDGRWQVTMRSPKSAPVHMKAGLRDTRALIDVRERVVGRPPSGPTTWNLPYAQPNGRLMLRTVLREEHAECTAIEIGEGVLTVQGVLCGSRTVEPGALFVVSRRGQHGRNFAAPVQLLDRRTFRAEVPLRRVVDHRLERWEDWDWWLQPDPDDWRKTRVCHLLEDFPDVKGAYAYPSLPLVGDEDSEYSVSHPVRPVWVRPYCSASGAMAMNVVDR
;
A
#
# COMPACT_ATOMS: atom_id res chain seq x y z
N VAL A 1 9.48 14.77 29.72
CA VAL A 1 9.38 13.32 30.01
C VAL A 1 10.10 12.58 28.89
N LYS A 2 10.95 11.62 29.25
CA LYS A 2 11.62 10.73 28.31
C LYS A 2 10.82 9.41 28.19
N ILE A 3 10.39 9.07 26.98
CA ILE A 3 9.55 7.92 26.71
C ILE A 3 10.31 6.95 25.78
N SER A 4 10.42 5.69 26.19
CA SER A 4 11.09 4.65 25.41
C SER A 4 10.10 3.58 24.98
N PHE A 5 9.96 3.37 23.66
CA PHE A 5 9.18 2.29 23.08
C PHE A 5 10.08 1.08 22.78
N LEU A 6 9.78 -0.07 23.38
CA LEU A 6 10.44 -1.33 23.07
C LEU A 6 9.62 -2.09 22.04
N ILE A 7 10.18 -2.29 20.83
CA ILE A 7 9.51 -2.94 19.71
C ILE A 7 10.34 -4.12 19.16
N ASN A 8 9.68 -5.16 18.64
CA ASN A 8 10.37 -6.33 18.08
C ASN A 8 11.29 -5.95 16.90
N ASN A 9 10.74 -5.30 15.86
CA ASN A 9 11.51 -4.92 14.66
C ASN A 9 10.89 -3.70 13.96
N ILE A 10 11.41 -2.50 14.22
CA ILE A 10 10.95 -1.26 13.58
C ILE A 10 11.32 -1.15 12.10
N TYR A 11 12.25 -1.98 11.62
CA TYR A 11 12.75 -1.97 10.23
C TYR A 11 11.81 -2.67 9.24
N GLY A 12 10.76 -3.35 9.73
CA GLY A 12 9.76 -4.06 8.94
C GLY A 12 8.54 -3.19 8.56
N ILE A 13 7.59 -3.82 7.85
CA ILE A 13 6.26 -3.26 7.55
C ILE A 13 5.26 -3.97 8.45
N GLY A 14 4.33 -3.22 9.08
CA GLY A 14 3.27 -3.79 9.90
C GLY A 14 2.45 -2.73 10.62
N GLY A 15 1.23 -3.08 11.03
CA GLY A 15 0.32 -2.19 11.76
C GLY A 15 0.92 -1.67 13.06
N THR A 16 1.53 -2.55 13.87
CA THR A 16 2.21 -2.16 15.12
C THR A 16 3.31 -1.12 14.87
N ASN A 17 4.14 -1.32 13.82
CA ASN A 17 5.19 -0.35 13.49
C ASN A 17 4.61 1.01 13.14
N ARG A 18 3.56 1.04 12.30
CA ARG A 18 2.88 2.29 11.92
C ARG A 18 2.28 2.99 13.14
N THR A 19 1.59 2.24 14.01
CA THR A 19 1.00 2.76 15.24
C THR A 19 2.03 3.36 16.19
N VAL A 20 3.13 2.64 16.43
CA VAL A 20 4.20 3.12 17.31
C VAL A 20 4.85 4.38 16.75
N ILE A 21 5.11 4.44 15.44
CA ILE A 21 5.67 5.62 14.78
C ILE A 21 4.71 6.81 14.92
N ASN A 22 3.43 6.65 14.58
CA ASN A 22 2.45 7.74 14.68
C ASN A 22 2.35 8.31 16.09
N LEU A 23 2.30 7.45 17.11
CA LEU A 23 2.26 7.86 18.52
C LEU A 23 3.57 8.51 18.95
N ALA A 24 4.71 7.92 18.60
CA ALA A 24 6.03 8.45 18.92
C ALA A 24 6.27 9.84 18.31
N GLU A 25 5.84 10.06 17.06
CA GLU A 25 5.93 11.36 16.38
C GLU A 25 5.07 12.42 17.06
N ALA A 26 3.85 12.09 17.47
CA ALA A 26 2.97 13.00 18.19
C ALA A 26 3.55 13.36 19.57
N LEU A 27 4.07 12.39 20.31
CA LEU A 27 4.72 12.61 21.59
C LEU A 27 6.03 13.41 21.47
N ALA A 28 6.81 13.19 20.40
CA ALA A 28 8.09 13.86 20.16
C ALA A 28 7.96 15.38 19.87
N VAL A 29 6.74 15.90 19.74
CA VAL A 29 6.49 17.34 19.64
C VAL A 29 6.84 18.04 20.96
N ARG A 30 6.57 17.39 22.11
CA ARG A 30 6.70 17.98 23.46
C ARG A 30 7.61 17.18 24.41
N HIS A 31 8.03 15.98 24.02
CA HIS A 31 8.75 15.04 24.88
C HIS A 31 9.98 14.45 24.16
N GLU A 32 10.93 13.93 24.91
CA GLU A 32 12.03 13.15 24.38
C GLU A 32 11.53 11.72 24.12
N VAL A 33 11.66 11.25 22.88
CA VAL A 33 11.14 9.94 22.50
C VAL A 33 12.23 9.11 21.83
N GLU A 34 12.36 7.86 22.27
CA GLU A 34 13.19 6.87 21.59
C GLU A 34 12.40 5.61 21.23
N ILE A 35 12.82 4.96 20.15
CA ILE A 35 12.35 3.64 19.74
C ILE A 35 13.51 2.66 19.81
N VAL A 36 13.42 1.70 20.72
CA VAL A 36 14.38 0.61 20.91
C VAL A 36 13.86 -0.62 20.18
N SER A 37 14.46 -0.93 19.05
CA SER A 37 14.14 -2.15 18.29
C SER A 37 14.96 -3.32 18.81
N VAL A 38 14.31 -4.45 19.13
CA VAL A 38 15.07 -5.63 19.50
C VAL A 38 15.95 -6.07 18.33
N PHE A 39 15.36 -6.21 17.14
CA PHE A 39 16.09 -6.65 15.96
C PHE A 39 16.28 -5.56 14.92
N ARG A 40 17.44 -5.61 14.24
CA ARG A 40 17.73 -4.86 13.02
C ARG A 40 17.97 -5.83 11.87
N ARG A 41 17.05 -5.87 10.91
CA ARG A 41 17.12 -6.77 9.74
C ARG A 41 17.37 -6.04 8.42
N ALA A 42 17.33 -4.71 8.42
CA ALA A 42 17.53 -3.88 7.24
C ALA A 42 18.41 -2.66 7.57
N ALA A 43 18.96 -2.02 6.54
CA ALA A 43 19.83 -0.85 6.68
C ALA A 43 19.07 0.36 7.28
N SER A 44 17.79 0.55 6.88
CA SER A 44 16.92 1.63 7.36
C SER A 44 15.49 1.12 7.57
N PRO A 45 14.71 1.76 8.44
CA PRO A 45 13.29 1.50 8.55
C PRO A 45 12.56 1.64 7.21
N LYS A 46 11.48 0.88 7.03
CA LYS A 46 10.64 0.97 5.82
C LYS A 46 9.71 2.18 5.85
N PHE A 47 9.26 2.57 7.02
CA PHE A 47 8.54 3.83 7.23
C PHE A 47 9.53 4.96 7.50
N VAL A 48 9.17 6.17 7.08
CA VAL A 48 9.88 7.38 7.45
C VAL A 48 9.61 7.63 8.94
N ILE A 49 10.64 7.93 9.70
CA ILE A 49 10.56 8.28 11.12
C ILE A 49 11.16 9.67 11.30
N SER A 50 10.47 10.53 12.03
CA SER A 50 10.93 11.88 12.31
C SER A 50 12.35 11.87 12.93
N PRO A 51 13.25 12.78 12.50
CA PRO A 51 14.59 12.90 13.09
C PRO A 51 14.58 13.35 14.58
N ARG A 52 13.41 13.78 15.10
CA ARG A 52 13.21 14.06 16.52
C ARG A 52 13.21 12.79 17.37
N ILE A 53 13.02 11.62 16.77
CA ILE A 53 12.95 10.33 17.46
C ILE A 53 14.29 9.63 17.34
N THR A 54 14.89 9.26 18.46
CA THR A 54 16.07 8.41 18.48
C THR A 54 15.69 6.97 18.20
N VAL A 55 16.29 6.35 17.16
CA VAL A 55 16.05 4.94 16.82
C VAL A 55 17.35 4.16 17.01
N ARG A 56 17.31 3.12 17.82
CA ARG A 56 18.46 2.20 18.03
C ARG A 56 18.02 0.75 18.07
N ALA A 57 18.94 -0.15 17.83
CA ALA A 57 18.66 -1.60 17.82
C ALA A 57 19.57 -2.31 18.84
N LEU A 58 19.05 -3.38 19.44
CA LEU A 58 19.77 -4.18 20.43
C LEU A 58 20.57 -5.30 19.79
N VAL A 59 20.04 -5.90 18.71
CA VAL A 59 20.64 -7.03 18.00
C VAL A 59 20.61 -6.77 16.50
N ASP A 60 21.77 -6.76 15.87
CA ASP A 60 21.89 -6.57 14.42
C ASP A 60 21.96 -7.93 13.71
N LEU A 61 20.94 -8.26 12.93
CA LEU A 61 20.83 -9.52 12.18
C LEU A 61 21.12 -9.36 10.68
N ARG A 62 21.66 -8.22 10.26
CA ARG A 62 22.06 -8.03 8.85
C ARG A 62 23.19 -8.97 8.46
N PRO A 63 23.34 -9.31 7.18
CA PRO A 63 24.50 -10.07 6.70
C PRO A 63 25.83 -9.41 7.13
N GLY A 64 26.75 -10.20 7.68
CA GLY A 64 28.06 -9.72 8.15
C GLY A 64 28.08 -9.10 9.55
N SER A 65 26.97 -9.02 10.26
CA SER A 65 26.92 -8.53 11.63
C SER A 65 27.55 -9.51 12.62
N ALA A 66 28.28 -8.99 13.61
CA ALA A 66 28.88 -9.76 14.71
C ALA A 66 27.85 -10.43 15.62
N ASP A 67 26.61 -9.88 15.73
CA ASP A 67 25.55 -10.47 16.54
C ASP A 67 24.97 -11.77 15.92
N ARG A 68 25.22 -11.99 14.62
CA ARG A 68 24.85 -13.20 13.91
C ARG A 68 25.79 -14.34 14.29
N GLY A 69 25.34 -15.21 15.18
CA GLY A 69 26.16 -16.32 15.69
C GLY A 69 26.88 -16.02 17.00
N ALA A 70 26.51 -14.94 17.68
CA ALA A 70 26.97 -14.64 19.02
C ALA A 70 26.67 -15.79 20.00
N ALA A 71 27.48 -15.94 21.05
CA ALA A 71 27.23 -16.93 22.10
C ALA A 71 25.83 -16.75 22.69
N GLY A 72 25.11 -17.85 22.91
CA GLY A 72 23.72 -17.85 23.37
C GLY A 72 22.66 -17.56 22.29
N SER A 73 23.06 -17.23 21.04
CA SER A 73 22.09 -16.91 19.96
C SER A 73 21.28 -18.14 19.49
N LYS A 74 21.77 -19.35 19.76
CA LYS A 74 21.09 -20.63 19.46
C LYS A 74 20.38 -21.23 20.68
N GLU A 75 20.63 -20.69 21.86
CA GLU A 75 19.97 -21.14 23.08
C GLU A 75 18.57 -20.50 23.16
N PRO A 76 17.52 -21.27 23.48
CA PRO A 76 16.16 -20.73 23.53
C PRO A 76 16.03 -19.61 24.58
N SER A 77 15.07 -18.70 24.36
CA SER A 77 14.71 -17.68 25.35
C SER A 77 14.16 -18.34 26.62
N GLU A 78 14.58 -17.80 27.78
CA GLU A 78 14.09 -18.20 29.10
C GLU A 78 12.92 -17.34 29.58
N VAL A 79 12.67 -16.18 28.94
CA VAL A 79 11.63 -15.22 29.34
C VAL A 79 10.38 -15.33 28.47
N VAL A 80 10.55 -15.57 27.19
CA VAL A 80 9.43 -15.62 26.21
C VAL A 80 8.80 -17.02 26.25
N PRO A 81 7.47 -17.14 26.45
CA PRO A 81 6.79 -18.44 26.37
C PRO A 81 6.88 -19.07 24.98
N ARG A 82 7.04 -20.40 24.91
CA ARG A 82 7.18 -21.15 23.64
C ARG A 82 5.99 -20.99 22.69
N GLN A 83 4.82 -20.70 23.20
CA GLN A 83 3.59 -20.51 22.44
C GLN A 83 3.42 -19.08 21.90
N GLU A 84 4.32 -18.16 22.24
CA GLU A 84 4.30 -16.82 21.68
C GLU A 84 4.67 -16.87 20.19
N GLU A 85 3.94 -16.14 19.36
CA GLU A 85 4.04 -16.19 17.89
C GLU A 85 5.47 -16.02 17.35
N PHE A 86 6.26 -15.17 18.00
CA PHE A 86 7.64 -14.90 17.56
C PHE A 86 8.70 -15.55 18.44
N TYR A 87 8.34 -16.54 19.27
CA TYR A 87 9.26 -17.24 20.16
C TYR A 87 10.58 -17.65 19.47
N ALA A 88 10.50 -18.20 18.27
CA ALA A 88 11.66 -18.66 17.51
C ALA A 88 12.66 -17.54 17.13
N GLN A 89 12.29 -16.27 17.28
CA GLN A 89 13.19 -15.13 17.05
C GLN A 89 14.01 -14.77 18.29
N TYR A 90 13.56 -15.19 19.48
CA TYR A 90 14.19 -14.88 20.75
C TYR A 90 15.15 -15.99 21.19
N SER A 91 16.21 -15.61 21.88
CA SER A 91 17.24 -16.49 22.38
C SER A 91 17.77 -15.94 23.70
N ARG A 92 18.56 -16.71 24.44
CA ARG A 92 19.24 -16.24 25.64
C ARG A 92 20.09 -14.99 25.39
N PHE A 93 20.75 -14.90 24.23
CA PHE A 93 21.48 -13.71 23.82
C PHE A 93 20.56 -12.48 23.71
N THR A 94 19.38 -12.61 23.12
CA THR A 94 18.40 -11.51 23.03
C THR A 94 17.85 -11.13 24.39
N ASP A 95 17.58 -12.11 25.25
CA ASP A 95 17.11 -11.88 26.63
C ASP A 95 18.11 -11.03 27.40
N GLU A 96 19.40 -11.38 27.37
CA GLU A 96 20.48 -10.63 28.03
C GLU A 96 20.57 -9.18 27.51
N ARG A 97 20.40 -8.96 26.20
CA ARG A 97 20.43 -7.63 25.59
C ARG A 97 19.24 -6.78 26.04
N ILE A 98 18.03 -7.34 26.03
CA ILE A 98 16.81 -6.64 26.45
C ILE A 98 16.86 -6.32 27.95
N ILE A 99 17.23 -7.31 28.78
CA ILE A 99 17.33 -7.12 30.25
C ILE A 99 18.34 -6.04 30.59
N ARG A 100 19.51 -6.06 29.96
CA ARG A 100 20.56 -5.04 30.16
C ARG A 100 20.06 -3.65 29.81
N GLU A 101 19.34 -3.54 28.69
CA GLU A 101 18.72 -2.29 28.24
C GLU A 101 17.73 -1.75 29.26
N LEU A 102 16.75 -2.55 29.67
CA LEU A 102 15.70 -2.15 30.60
C LEU A 102 16.21 -1.77 31.99
N ARG A 103 17.29 -2.42 32.45
CA ARG A 103 17.94 -2.08 33.73
C ARG A 103 18.73 -0.78 33.69
N ARG A 104 19.23 -0.38 32.50
CA ARG A 104 20.08 0.78 32.30
C ARG A 104 19.36 2.00 31.71
N THR A 105 18.11 1.80 31.21
CA THR A 105 17.35 2.91 30.62
C THR A 105 17.30 4.13 31.52
N ASP A 106 17.43 5.31 30.94
CA ASP A 106 17.22 6.60 31.61
C ASP A 106 15.80 7.16 31.36
N ALA A 107 14.96 6.42 30.61
CA ALA A 107 13.59 6.83 30.36
C ALA A 107 12.74 6.92 31.62
N ASP A 108 11.81 7.88 31.64
CA ASP A 108 10.80 8.01 32.70
C ASP A 108 9.65 7.01 32.49
N VAL A 109 9.36 6.67 31.23
CA VAL A 109 8.32 5.71 30.83
C VAL A 109 8.88 4.72 29.83
N VAL A 110 8.67 3.43 30.07
CA VAL A 110 9.00 2.35 29.12
C VAL A 110 7.71 1.67 28.68
N VAL A 111 7.47 1.64 27.36
CA VAL A 111 6.29 1.04 26.73
C VAL A 111 6.73 -0.19 25.93
N GLY A 112 6.30 -1.38 26.33
CA GLY A 112 6.42 -2.59 25.52
C GLY A 112 5.24 -2.70 24.55
N THR A 113 5.47 -3.27 23.37
CA THR A 113 4.49 -3.22 22.27
C THR A 113 3.94 -4.58 21.83
N ARG A 114 4.14 -5.62 22.66
CA ARG A 114 3.58 -6.97 22.45
C ARG A 114 3.81 -7.84 23.68
N PRO A 115 3.05 -8.93 23.85
CA PRO A 115 3.14 -9.78 25.04
C PRO A 115 4.57 -10.16 25.41
N SER A 116 5.37 -10.68 24.49
CA SER A 116 6.77 -11.05 24.75
C SER A 116 7.59 -9.91 25.33
N LEU A 117 7.49 -8.71 24.78
CA LEU A 117 8.24 -7.53 25.23
C LEU A 117 7.68 -6.96 26.53
N ASN A 118 6.36 -7.04 26.71
CA ASN A 118 5.67 -6.59 27.92
C ASN A 118 6.08 -7.42 29.15
N LEU A 119 6.37 -8.74 28.98
CA LEU A 119 6.95 -9.57 30.03
C LEU A 119 8.33 -9.05 30.47
N PHE A 120 9.20 -8.67 29.53
CA PHE A 120 10.49 -8.05 29.87
C PHE A 120 10.31 -6.71 30.56
N VAL A 121 9.43 -5.84 30.04
CA VAL A 121 9.15 -4.51 30.63
C VAL A 121 8.67 -4.66 32.08
N ALA A 122 7.72 -5.54 32.33
CA ALA A 122 7.18 -5.80 33.65
C ALA A 122 8.23 -6.34 34.63
N ALA A 123 9.08 -7.27 34.18
CA ALA A 123 10.00 -7.99 35.05
C ALA A 123 11.34 -7.26 35.28
N HIS A 124 11.83 -6.49 34.30
CA HIS A 124 13.23 -6.06 34.28
C HIS A 124 13.47 -4.56 34.15
N THR A 125 12.42 -3.75 33.91
CA THR A 125 12.58 -2.29 33.90
C THR A 125 12.99 -1.78 35.29
N ARG A 126 13.93 -0.84 35.34
CA ARG A 126 14.39 -0.23 36.60
C ARG A 126 13.25 0.41 37.38
N ASP A 127 13.37 0.49 38.68
CA ASP A 127 12.31 0.96 39.59
C ASP A 127 11.93 2.44 39.41
N GLY A 128 12.77 3.26 38.83
CA GLY A 128 12.50 4.70 38.64
C GLY A 128 11.61 4.98 37.42
N ALA A 129 11.40 4.05 36.51
CA ALA A 129 10.61 4.24 35.30
C ALA A 129 9.21 3.62 35.40
N LEU A 130 8.19 4.23 34.79
CA LEU A 130 6.88 3.64 34.64
C LEU A 130 6.94 2.48 33.61
N ARG A 131 6.22 1.41 33.91
CA ARG A 131 6.16 0.17 33.13
C ARG A 131 4.80 0.05 32.48
N VAL A 132 4.72 0.24 31.16
CA VAL A 132 3.46 0.23 30.43
C VAL A 132 3.47 -0.87 29.38
N ALA A 133 2.41 -1.68 29.35
CA ALA A 133 2.17 -2.64 28.28
C ALA A 133 1.20 -2.07 27.25
N GLN A 134 1.56 -2.16 25.99
CA GLN A 134 0.68 -1.86 24.87
C GLN A 134 0.37 -3.15 24.11
N GLU A 135 -0.89 -3.60 24.14
CA GLU A 135 -1.36 -4.81 23.48
C GLU A 135 -2.04 -4.46 22.16
N HIS A 136 -1.44 -4.95 21.06
CA HIS A 136 -1.95 -4.73 19.71
C HIS A 136 -2.73 -5.92 19.16
N MET A 137 -2.70 -7.04 19.85
CA MET A 137 -3.48 -8.25 19.50
C MET A 137 -4.74 -8.30 20.36
N THR A 138 -5.83 -8.78 19.79
CA THR A 138 -7.03 -9.09 20.57
C THR A 138 -6.68 -10.08 21.69
N HIS A 139 -7.10 -9.78 22.90
CA HIS A 139 -6.71 -10.54 24.08
C HIS A 139 -7.01 -12.04 23.97
N LEU A 140 -8.19 -12.41 23.46
CA LEU A 140 -8.59 -13.81 23.28
C LEU A 140 -7.80 -14.52 22.16
N ALA A 141 -7.15 -13.81 21.25
CA ALA A 141 -6.25 -14.40 20.25
C ALA A 141 -4.87 -14.75 20.83
N ILE A 142 -4.52 -14.25 22.02
CA ILE A 142 -3.27 -14.60 22.70
C ILE A 142 -3.38 -16.02 23.26
N PRO A 143 -2.40 -16.90 22.99
CA PRO A 143 -2.44 -18.28 23.48
C PRO A 143 -2.61 -18.36 25.00
N PRO A 144 -3.40 -19.34 25.51
CA PRO A 144 -3.66 -19.49 26.96
C PRO A 144 -2.41 -19.56 27.82
N ALA A 145 -1.36 -20.24 27.38
CA ALA A 145 -0.10 -20.31 28.12
C ALA A 145 0.63 -18.95 28.21
N VAL A 146 0.52 -18.10 27.19
CA VAL A 146 1.05 -16.74 27.22
C VAL A 146 0.23 -15.87 28.18
N ARG A 147 -1.11 -16.00 28.15
CA ARG A 147 -1.99 -15.28 29.11
C ARG A 147 -1.74 -15.68 30.56
N ALA A 148 -1.46 -16.96 30.83
CA ALA A 148 -1.08 -17.42 32.17
C ALA A 148 0.22 -16.74 32.63
N GLU A 149 1.20 -16.62 31.77
CA GLU A 149 2.46 -15.92 32.09
C GLU A 149 2.24 -14.40 32.27
N MET A 150 1.38 -13.78 31.44
CA MET A 150 0.95 -12.40 31.64
C MET A 150 0.31 -12.23 33.03
N ALA A 151 -0.63 -13.07 33.44
CA ALA A 151 -1.26 -13.00 34.75
C ALA A 151 -0.24 -13.08 35.90
N ARG A 152 0.86 -13.83 35.73
CA ARG A 152 1.93 -13.96 36.73
C ARG A 152 2.85 -12.74 36.79
N VAL A 153 3.15 -12.09 35.66
CA VAL A 153 4.20 -11.08 35.55
C VAL A 153 3.65 -9.65 35.50
N TYR A 154 2.50 -9.42 34.87
CA TYR A 154 1.87 -8.12 34.64
C TYR A 154 1.41 -7.36 35.91
N PRO A 155 1.21 -7.99 37.08
CA PRO A 155 1.02 -7.22 38.33
C PRO A 155 2.14 -6.24 38.66
N ARG A 156 3.30 -6.32 37.98
CA ARG A 156 4.42 -5.42 38.12
C ARG A 156 4.34 -4.19 37.18
N LEU A 157 3.35 -4.14 36.27
CA LEU A 157 3.11 -3.01 35.39
C LEU A 157 2.40 -1.87 36.14
N ASP A 158 2.55 -0.65 35.64
CA ASP A 158 1.84 0.54 36.12
C ASP A 158 0.54 0.79 35.32
N ALA A 159 0.48 0.31 34.07
CA ALA A 159 -0.72 0.34 33.23
C ALA A 159 -0.63 -0.65 32.07
N ILE A 160 -1.79 -1.06 31.56
CA ILE A 160 -1.95 -1.88 30.34
C ILE A 160 -2.88 -1.11 29.40
N THR A 161 -2.53 -1.00 28.13
CA THR A 161 -3.41 -0.46 27.10
C THR A 161 -3.74 -1.53 26.07
N THR A 162 -4.98 -1.56 25.64
CA THR A 162 -5.46 -2.27 24.46
C THR A 162 -5.88 -1.25 23.39
N VAL A 163 -6.09 -1.70 22.16
CA VAL A 163 -6.43 -0.79 21.05
C VAL A 163 -7.93 -0.52 20.91
N THR A 164 -8.78 -1.18 21.74
CA THR A 164 -10.23 -0.98 21.82
C THR A 164 -10.70 -1.10 23.25
N GLU A 165 -11.81 -0.43 23.60
CA GLU A 165 -12.45 -0.57 24.90
C GLU A 165 -13.06 -1.98 25.10
N ALA A 166 -13.57 -2.58 24.03
CA ALA A 166 -14.10 -3.95 24.09
C ALA A 166 -13.01 -4.95 24.46
N ASP A 167 -11.81 -4.80 23.88
CA ASP A 167 -10.69 -5.68 24.22
C ASP A 167 -10.14 -5.39 25.63
N ALA A 168 -10.20 -4.16 26.12
CA ALA A 168 -9.86 -3.84 27.52
C ALA A 168 -10.81 -4.54 28.50
N ARG A 169 -12.12 -4.53 28.22
CA ARG A 169 -13.11 -5.27 29.02
C ARG A 169 -12.84 -6.77 28.96
N SER A 170 -12.65 -7.32 27.75
CA SER A 170 -12.32 -8.76 27.57
C SER A 170 -11.06 -9.16 28.31
N PHE A 171 -10.05 -8.29 28.33
CA PHE A 171 -8.82 -8.51 29.09
C PHE A 171 -9.10 -8.60 30.59
N GLN A 172 -9.86 -7.62 31.14
CA GLN A 172 -10.20 -7.56 32.56
C GLN A 172 -11.04 -8.77 33.02
N GLU A 173 -11.93 -9.25 32.16
CA GLU A 173 -12.80 -10.41 32.45
C GLU A 173 -12.04 -11.74 32.42
N ASN A 174 -11.15 -11.92 31.45
CA ASN A 174 -10.51 -13.20 31.17
C ASN A 174 -9.10 -13.37 31.76
N THR A 175 -8.42 -12.28 32.08
CA THR A 175 -7.10 -12.29 32.71
C THR A 175 -6.98 -11.09 33.66
N PRO A 176 -7.71 -11.08 34.77
CA PRO A 176 -7.69 -9.96 35.69
C PRO A 176 -6.29 -9.77 36.30
N ILE A 177 -5.78 -8.55 36.23
CA ILE A 177 -4.49 -8.14 36.82
C ILE A 177 -4.79 -7.17 37.97
N PRO A 178 -4.84 -7.66 39.20
CA PRO A 178 -5.20 -6.82 40.33
C PRO A 178 -4.29 -5.59 40.49
N GLY A 179 -4.90 -4.42 40.67
CA GLY A 179 -4.18 -3.16 40.90
C GLY A 179 -3.60 -2.48 39.66
N VAL A 180 -3.65 -3.12 38.51
CA VAL A 180 -3.17 -2.54 37.25
C VAL A 180 -4.35 -2.14 36.37
N PRO A 181 -4.49 -0.87 35.99
CA PRO A 181 -5.56 -0.44 35.07
C PRO A 181 -5.34 -0.97 33.66
N VAL A 182 -6.41 -1.46 33.05
CA VAL A 182 -6.46 -1.83 31.63
C VAL A 182 -7.37 -0.84 30.94
N VAL A 183 -6.86 -0.10 29.95
CA VAL A 183 -7.54 1.02 29.30
C VAL A 183 -7.51 0.85 27.79
N GLY A 184 -8.65 1.00 27.11
CA GLY A 184 -8.71 1.08 25.67
C GLY A 184 -8.20 2.43 25.17
N ILE A 185 -7.09 2.45 24.45
CA ILE A 185 -6.58 3.66 23.75
C ILE A 185 -6.40 3.28 22.27
N PRO A 186 -7.18 3.90 21.36
CA PRO A 186 -7.15 3.51 19.95
C PRO A 186 -5.81 3.84 19.30
N ASN A 187 -5.54 3.15 18.20
CA ASN A 187 -4.45 3.52 17.31
C ASN A 187 -4.73 4.87 16.65
N SER A 188 -3.70 5.64 16.41
CA SER A 188 -3.81 6.92 15.71
C SER A 188 -3.53 6.77 14.21
N VAL A 189 -4.23 7.59 13.42
CA VAL A 189 -4.00 7.74 11.99
C VAL A 189 -3.88 9.22 11.68
N PRO A 190 -2.74 9.70 11.18
CA PRO A 190 -2.56 11.12 10.85
C PRO A 190 -3.49 11.54 9.71
N GLU A 191 -3.77 12.83 9.64
CA GLU A 191 -4.44 13.41 8.49
C GLU A 191 -3.62 13.17 7.23
N PRO A 192 -4.22 12.63 6.15
CA PRO A 192 -3.49 12.39 4.92
C PRO A 192 -3.13 13.71 4.23
N VAL A 193 -1.98 13.73 3.55
CA VAL A 193 -1.56 14.90 2.76
C VAL A 193 -2.40 15.05 1.49
N VAL A 194 -2.99 13.95 1.02
CA VAL A 194 -3.88 13.94 -0.15
C VAL A 194 -5.23 14.57 0.20
N GLN A 195 -5.82 15.31 -0.75
CA GLN A 195 -7.19 15.77 -0.59
C GLN A 195 -8.15 14.57 -0.46
N PRO A 196 -9.15 14.64 0.41
CA PRO A 196 -10.14 13.59 0.51
C PRO A 196 -10.82 13.29 -0.83
N SER A 197 -11.36 12.09 -0.99
CA SER A 197 -12.18 11.71 -2.13
C SER A 197 -13.47 12.55 -2.16
N ASP A 198 -13.90 12.90 -3.36
CA ASP A 198 -15.23 13.46 -3.61
C ASP A 198 -16.29 12.37 -3.88
N CYS A 199 -15.88 11.10 -3.80
CA CYS A 199 -16.72 9.93 -4.03
C CYS A 199 -17.37 9.85 -5.42
N THR A 200 -16.76 10.45 -6.46
CA THR A 200 -17.28 10.42 -7.84
C THR A 200 -16.79 9.24 -8.66
N HIS A 201 -15.55 8.82 -8.47
CA HIS A 201 -14.98 7.70 -9.21
C HIS A 201 -15.70 6.39 -8.85
N LYS A 202 -16.00 5.57 -9.83
CA LYS A 202 -16.70 4.29 -9.64
C LYS A 202 -15.76 3.17 -9.22
N ILE A 203 -15.08 3.37 -8.09
CA ILE A 203 -14.07 2.46 -7.56
C ILE A 203 -14.38 2.10 -6.11
N VAL A 204 -14.50 0.79 -5.86
CA VAL A 204 -14.46 0.21 -4.51
C VAL A 204 -13.00 -0.11 -4.19
N VAL A 205 -12.49 0.40 -3.08
CA VAL A 205 -11.11 0.18 -2.64
C VAL A 205 -11.09 -0.69 -1.39
N SER A 206 -10.18 -1.64 -1.36
CA SER A 206 -9.81 -2.39 -0.17
C SER A 206 -8.30 -2.48 -0.04
N ALA A 207 -7.76 -2.46 1.18
CA ALA A 207 -6.33 -2.55 1.41
C ALA A 207 -5.98 -3.39 2.64
N GLY A 208 -4.89 -4.16 2.52
CA GLY A 208 -4.37 -4.97 3.61
C GLY A 208 -3.62 -6.19 3.12
N ARG A 209 -2.96 -6.89 4.02
CA ARG A 209 -2.25 -8.13 3.68
C ARG A 209 -3.22 -9.16 3.08
N MET A 210 -2.87 -9.78 1.96
CA MET A 210 -3.67 -10.86 1.36
C MET A 210 -3.51 -12.15 2.18
N HIS A 211 -4.22 -12.18 3.30
CA HIS A 211 -4.26 -13.27 4.27
C HIS A 211 -5.71 -13.68 4.51
N ARG A 212 -5.95 -14.96 4.81
CA ARG A 212 -7.29 -15.55 5.02
C ARG A 212 -8.19 -14.76 5.97
N ILE A 213 -7.62 -14.06 6.97
CA ILE A 213 -8.38 -13.29 7.94
C ILE A 213 -9.06 -12.06 7.31
N LYS A 214 -8.54 -11.55 6.19
CA LYS A 214 -9.10 -10.38 5.47
C LYS A 214 -10.29 -10.72 4.60
N ARG A 215 -10.54 -12.02 4.33
CA ARG A 215 -11.71 -12.53 3.62
C ARG A 215 -12.02 -11.77 2.31
N TYR A 216 -10.97 -11.45 1.54
CA TYR A 216 -11.15 -10.86 0.20
C TYR A 216 -11.92 -11.77 -0.77
N ASP A 217 -11.98 -13.07 -0.47
CA ASP A 217 -12.85 -14.03 -1.16
C ASP A 217 -14.33 -13.63 -1.07
N LEU A 218 -14.80 -13.21 0.10
CA LEU A 218 -16.18 -12.72 0.27
C LEU A 218 -16.42 -11.40 -0.46
N LEU A 219 -15.45 -10.49 -0.43
CA LEU A 219 -15.55 -9.21 -1.14
C LEU A 219 -15.66 -9.39 -2.65
N ILE A 220 -14.83 -10.27 -3.22
CA ILE A 220 -14.85 -10.58 -4.66
C ILE A 220 -16.19 -11.22 -5.06
N ARG A 221 -16.72 -12.16 -4.26
CA ARG A 221 -18.04 -12.76 -4.50
C ARG A 221 -19.18 -11.74 -4.40
N ALA A 222 -19.18 -10.90 -3.38
CA ALA A 222 -20.17 -9.84 -3.23
C ALA A 222 -20.13 -8.83 -4.40
N PHE A 223 -18.92 -8.50 -4.88
CA PHE A 223 -18.77 -7.65 -6.06
C PHE A 223 -19.25 -8.34 -7.35
N ALA A 224 -19.08 -9.66 -7.46
CA ALA A 224 -19.57 -10.44 -8.60
C ALA A 224 -21.11 -10.37 -8.74
N GLU A 225 -21.84 -10.42 -7.62
CA GLU A 225 -23.32 -10.28 -7.61
C GLU A 225 -23.80 -8.91 -8.14
N LEU A 226 -22.92 -7.91 -8.11
CA LEU A 226 -23.22 -6.53 -8.51
C LEU A 226 -22.68 -6.18 -9.89
N ALA A 227 -21.88 -7.04 -10.47
CA ALA A 227 -21.11 -6.72 -11.67
C ALA A 227 -21.97 -6.41 -12.90
N GLU A 228 -23.11 -7.08 -13.05
CA GLU A 228 -24.05 -6.83 -14.16
C GLU A 228 -24.88 -5.58 -13.94
N GLU A 229 -25.31 -5.33 -12.66
CA GLU A 229 -26.09 -4.16 -12.28
C GLU A 229 -25.28 -2.85 -12.35
N PHE A 230 -23.97 -2.94 -12.08
CA PHE A 230 -23.05 -1.80 -12.06
C PHE A 230 -21.83 -2.05 -12.97
N PRO A 231 -22.00 -2.07 -14.30
CA PRO A 231 -20.96 -2.50 -15.24
C PRO A 231 -19.73 -1.58 -15.28
N ASP A 232 -19.84 -0.35 -14.85
CA ASP A 232 -18.80 0.66 -14.85
C ASP A 232 -18.01 0.77 -13.51
N TRP A 233 -18.40 0.02 -12.47
CA TRP A 233 -17.66 -0.04 -11.24
C TRP A 233 -16.48 -1.00 -11.29
N GLN A 234 -15.40 -0.66 -10.57
CA GLN A 234 -14.18 -1.45 -10.43
C GLN A 234 -13.88 -1.71 -8.96
N LEU A 235 -13.43 -2.92 -8.65
CA LEU A 235 -12.89 -3.29 -7.34
C LEU A 235 -11.36 -3.30 -7.41
N ARG A 236 -10.69 -2.54 -6.52
CA ARG A 236 -9.23 -2.51 -6.39
C ARG A 236 -8.81 -2.99 -5.01
N ILE A 237 -8.04 -4.08 -4.94
CA ILE A 237 -7.53 -4.66 -3.70
C ILE A 237 -6.02 -4.45 -3.64
N TYR A 238 -5.57 -3.65 -2.67
CA TYR A 238 -4.16 -3.31 -2.46
C TYR A 238 -3.55 -4.18 -1.36
N GLY A 239 -2.43 -4.80 -1.64
CA GLY A 239 -1.66 -5.59 -0.69
C GLY A 239 -1.01 -6.82 -1.32
N ASP A 240 -0.16 -7.46 -0.53
CA ASP A 240 0.53 -8.70 -0.89
C ASP A 240 0.24 -9.79 0.15
N GLY A 241 0.40 -11.04 -0.22
CA GLY A 241 0.28 -12.17 0.71
C GLY A 241 0.01 -13.51 0.06
N GLY A 242 -0.01 -14.56 0.88
CA GLY A 242 -0.11 -15.95 0.42
C GLY A 242 -1.42 -16.30 -0.29
N GLU A 243 -2.49 -15.54 -0.09
CA GLU A 243 -3.79 -15.80 -0.73
C GLU A 243 -3.91 -15.20 -2.15
N ALA A 244 -2.94 -14.39 -2.61
CA ALA A 244 -3.01 -13.69 -3.89
C ALA A 244 -3.30 -14.61 -5.09
N GLY A 245 -2.70 -15.81 -5.11
CA GLY A 245 -2.93 -16.80 -6.17
C GLY A 245 -4.37 -17.31 -6.20
N LYS A 246 -4.94 -17.63 -5.04
CA LYS A 246 -6.33 -18.11 -4.90
C LYS A 246 -7.33 -17.01 -5.26
N LEU A 247 -7.05 -15.76 -4.86
CA LEU A 247 -7.91 -14.62 -5.18
C LEU A 247 -7.93 -14.35 -6.70
N ARG A 248 -6.79 -14.45 -7.38
CA ARG A 248 -6.74 -14.36 -8.85
C ARG A 248 -7.56 -15.46 -9.53
N ALA A 249 -7.46 -16.69 -9.05
CA ALA A 249 -8.26 -17.80 -9.57
C ALA A 249 -9.76 -17.52 -9.38
N LEU A 250 -10.17 -17.02 -8.23
CA LEU A 250 -11.55 -16.64 -7.93
C LEU A 250 -12.06 -15.51 -8.84
N VAL A 251 -11.26 -14.46 -9.07
CA VAL A 251 -11.59 -13.38 -10.02
C VAL A 251 -11.85 -13.94 -11.40
N THR A 252 -11.03 -14.88 -11.83
CA THR A 252 -11.19 -15.56 -13.13
C THR A 252 -12.43 -16.46 -13.17
N GLU A 253 -12.65 -17.27 -12.15
CA GLU A 253 -13.83 -18.15 -12.02
C GLU A 253 -15.15 -17.38 -12.12
N LEU A 254 -15.18 -16.17 -11.54
CA LEU A 254 -16.36 -15.30 -11.52
C LEU A 254 -16.44 -14.32 -12.72
N GLY A 255 -15.55 -14.44 -13.72
CA GLY A 255 -15.56 -13.59 -14.91
C GLY A 255 -15.23 -12.12 -14.67
N LEU A 256 -14.59 -11.78 -13.53
CA LEU A 256 -14.30 -10.41 -13.12
C LEU A 256 -12.95 -9.86 -13.61
N ASN A 257 -12.35 -10.51 -14.62
CA ASN A 257 -11.08 -10.05 -15.20
C ASN A 257 -11.23 -8.62 -15.75
N GLY A 258 -10.33 -7.72 -15.34
CA GLY A 258 -10.43 -6.29 -15.67
C GLY A 258 -11.40 -5.47 -14.82
N ARG A 259 -12.23 -6.12 -13.98
CA ARG A 259 -13.19 -5.48 -13.07
C ARG A 259 -12.76 -5.55 -11.60
N ALA A 260 -12.22 -6.67 -11.15
CA ALA A 260 -11.63 -6.85 -9.84
C ALA A 260 -10.10 -6.99 -9.97
N LEU A 261 -9.37 -5.98 -9.52
CA LEU A 261 -7.93 -5.87 -9.71
C LEU A 261 -7.17 -6.11 -8.41
N LEU A 262 -6.17 -7.00 -8.44
CA LEU A 262 -5.23 -7.20 -7.34
C LEU A 262 -3.99 -6.33 -7.61
N MET A 263 -3.92 -5.17 -6.93
CA MET A 263 -3.00 -4.07 -7.23
C MET A 263 -1.58 -4.28 -6.69
N GLY A 264 -1.36 -5.33 -5.86
CA GLY A 264 -0.09 -5.49 -5.15
C GLY A 264 0.09 -4.50 -3.99
N GLY A 265 1.28 -4.56 -3.35
CA GLY A 265 1.59 -3.67 -2.23
C GLY A 265 1.86 -2.23 -2.67
N PHE A 266 1.22 -1.26 -2.02
CA PHE A 266 1.37 0.17 -2.30
C PHE A 266 1.65 0.97 -1.01
N SER A 267 2.54 1.94 -1.09
CA SER A 267 2.88 2.83 0.02
C SER A 267 3.39 4.17 -0.50
N PRO A 268 2.95 5.30 0.06
CA PRO A 268 1.85 5.43 1.02
C PRO A 268 0.49 5.13 0.38
N ILE A 269 -0.45 4.55 1.16
CA ILE A 269 -1.72 4.02 0.62
C ILE A 269 -2.80 5.10 0.47
N GLU A 270 -2.64 6.24 1.09
CA GLU A 270 -3.61 7.32 1.18
C GLU A 270 -4.05 7.83 -0.20
N SER A 271 -3.11 7.91 -1.15
CA SER A 271 -3.44 8.29 -2.53
C SER A 271 -4.35 7.29 -3.23
N GLU A 272 -4.25 6.02 -2.88
CA GLU A 272 -5.08 4.96 -3.46
C GLU A 272 -6.47 4.92 -2.80
N TRP A 273 -6.56 5.13 -1.49
CA TRP A 273 -7.84 5.34 -0.83
C TRP A 273 -8.61 6.51 -1.46
N ALA A 274 -7.93 7.65 -1.63
CA ALA A 274 -8.54 8.87 -2.18
C ALA A 274 -9.03 8.74 -3.65
N LYS A 275 -8.63 7.73 -4.38
CA LYS A 275 -9.17 7.39 -5.72
C LYS A 275 -10.52 6.70 -5.66
N GLY A 276 -10.84 6.07 -4.53
CA GLY A 276 -12.09 5.33 -4.34
C GLY A 276 -13.28 6.22 -4.05
N SER A 277 -14.45 5.62 -4.13
CA SER A 277 -15.71 6.20 -3.68
C SER A 277 -16.33 5.40 -2.54
N ILE A 278 -15.91 4.17 -2.36
CA ILE A 278 -16.34 3.26 -1.30
C ILE A 278 -15.11 2.50 -0.81
N ALA A 279 -14.95 2.40 0.51
CA ALA A 279 -14.01 1.48 1.11
C ALA A 279 -14.71 0.19 1.56
N ALA A 280 -14.06 -0.97 1.37
CA ALA A 280 -14.59 -2.24 1.84
C ALA A 280 -13.58 -2.96 2.74
N VAL A 281 -14.01 -3.39 3.94
CA VAL A 281 -13.18 -4.15 4.89
C VAL A 281 -13.95 -5.38 5.34
N THR A 282 -13.60 -6.54 4.83
CA THR A 282 -14.37 -7.79 4.98
C THR A 282 -13.73 -8.79 5.94
N SER A 283 -12.89 -8.31 6.84
CA SER A 283 -12.12 -9.13 7.77
C SER A 283 -13.01 -9.99 8.68
N SER A 284 -12.57 -11.20 8.99
CA SER A 284 -13.22 -12.06 9.98
C SER A 284 -12.87 -11.71 11.43
N ALA A 285 -11.78 -10.97 11.65
CA ALA A 285 -11.36 -10.42 12.94
C ALA A 285 -10.41 -9.24 12.73
N GLU A 286 -10.54 -8.24 13.58
CA GLU A 286 -9.65 -7.07 13.66
C GLU A 286 -9.38 -6.71 15.11
N SER A 287 -8.14 -6.51 15.47
CA SER A 287 -7.84 -5.97 16.81
C SER A 287 -8.28 -4.52 16.95
N PHE A 288 -8.10 -3.74 15.88
CA PHE A 288 -8.54 -2.35 15.77
C PHE A 288 -9.23 -2.11 14.42
N GLY A 289 -8.49 -2.22 13.31
CA GLY A 289 -8.98 -1.89 11.97
C GLY A 289 -8.38 -0.58 11.44
N MET A 290 -7.06 -0.47 11.42
CA MET A 290 -6.34 0.70 10.89
C MET A 290 -6.86 1.14 9.53
N THR A 291 -7.14 0.19 8.65
CA THR A 291 -7.60 0.43 7.28
C THR A 291 -8.97 1.11 7.21
N LEU A 292 -9.84 0.87 8.21
CA LEU A 292 -11.11 1.59 8.34
C LEU A 292 -10.85 3.10 8.54
N VAL A 293 -10.00 3.42 9.54
CA VAL A 293 -9.69 4.81 9.86
C VAL A 293 -8.90 5.49 8.73
N GLU A 294 -7.97 4.78 8.08
CA GLU A 294 -7.24 5.29 6.92
C GLU A 294 -8.19 5.66 5.77
N ALA A 295 -9.16 4.80 5.45
CA ALA A 295 -10.17 5.07 4.44
C ALA A 295 -11.08 6.24 4.82
N MET A 296 -11.57 6.28 6.07
CA MET A 296 -12.39 7.37 6.60
C MET A 296 -11.65 8.72 6.58
N ARG A 297 -10.35 8.75 6.89
CA ARG A 297 -9.49 9.93 6.78
C ARG A 297 -9.34 10.43 5.34
N CYS A 298 -9.52 9.54 4.37
CA CYS A 298 -9.56 9.90 2.94
C CYS A 298 -10.98 10.23 2.44
N GLY A 299 -11.97 10.37 3.32
CA GLY A 299 -13.34 10.79 2.96
C GLY A 299 -14.19 9.67 2.36
N LEU A 300 -13.88 8.40 2.62
CA LEU A 300 -14.65 7.27 2.09
C LEU A 300 -15.67 6.75 3.09
N PRO A 301 -16.92 6.52 2.67
CA PRO A 301 -17.86 5.69 3.41
C PRO A 301 -17.35 4.24 3.40
N VAL A 302 -17.56 3.51 4.49
CA VAL A 302 -16.99 2.18 4.67
C VAL A 302 -18.08 1.12 4.75
N VAL A 303 -17.97 0.05 3.96
CA VAL A 303 -18.69 -1.21 4.19
C VAL A 303 -17.77 -2.15 4.94
N SER A 304 -18.11 -2.49 6.16
CA SER A 304 -17.28 -3.37 6.98
C SER A 304 -18.09 -4.52 7.57
N THR A 305 -17.48 -5.71 7.59
CA THR A 305 -18.00 -6.79 8.43
C THR A 305 -17.93 -6.40 9.90
N ASP A 306 -18.97 -6.71 10.65
CA ASP A 306 -19.04 -6.53 12.11
C ASP A 306 -18.28 -7.68 12.80
N CYS A 307 -16.99 -7.72 12.57
CA CYS A 307 -16.12 -8.72 13.17
C CYS A 307 -15.61 -8.28 14.56
N PRO A 308 -15.25 -9.21 15.45
CA PRO A 308 -14.61 -8.86 16.71
C PRO A 308 -13.23 -8.20 16.47
N VAL A 309 -12.90 -7.05 17.11
CA VAL A 309 -13.70 -6.22 18.04
C VAL A 309 -13.74 -4.77 17.54
N GLY A 310 -12.85 -4.39 16.61
CA GLY A 310 -12.55 -3.03 16.20
C GLY A 310 -13.64 -2.30 15.40
N PRO A 311 -14.25 -2.90 14.36
CA PRO A 311 -15.12 -2.15 13.44
C PRO A 311 -16.29 -1.43 14.12
N ARG A 312 -16.97 -2.08 15.07
CA ARG A 312 -18.10 -1.51 15.83
C ARG A 312 -17.70 -0.31 16.71
N GLU A 313 -16.45 -0.19 17.12
CA GLU A 313 -15.96 0.99 17.85
C GLU A 313 -15.55 2.14 16.92
N ILE A 314 -15.29 1.84 15.65
CA ILE A 314 -14.83 2.80 14.66
C ILE A 314 -15.99 3.39 13.88
N LEU A 315 -16.85 2.54 13.32
CA LEU A 315 -17.95 2.96 12.46
C LEU A 315 -19.22 3.26 13.26
N ARG A 316 -19.95 4.26 12.81
CA ARG A 316 -21.33 4.56 13.19
C ARG A 316 -22.23 4.04 12.08
N ASP A 317 -22.82 2.88 12.32
CA ASP A 317 -23.66 2.20 11.33
C ASP A 317 -24.79 3.09 10.83
N GLY A 318 -24.92 3.21 9.51
CA GLY A 318 -25.88 4.06 8.82
C GLY A 318 -25.53 5.56 8.78
N GLU A 319 -24.44 6.01 9.44
CA GLU A 319 -23.99 7.42 9.45
C GLU A 319 -22.73 7.63 8.59
N ASP A 320 -21.68 6.85 8.81
CA ASP A 320 -20.39 6.98 8.12
C ASP A 320 -19.98 5.70 7.36
N GLY A 321 -20.89 4.73 7.30
CA GLY A 321 -20.75 3.46 6.61
C GLY A 321 -21.77 2.45 7.05
N PHE A 322 -21.58 1.20 6.67
CA PHE A 322 -22.44 0.09 7.04
C PHE A 322 -21.64 -1.01 7.73
N LEU A 323 -22.17 -1.47 8.89
CA LEU A 323 -21.71 -2.69 9.55
C LEU A 323 -22.60 -3.85 9.10
N VAL A 324 -22.01 -4.84 8.43
CA VAL A 324 -22.73 -5.99 7.89
C VAL A 324 -22.35 -7.28 8.63
N PRO A 325 -23.19 -8.32 8.63
CA PRO A 325 -22.89 -9.56 9.32
C PRO A 325 -21.54 -10.17 8.92
N ASN A 326 -20.80 -10.68 9.90
CA ASN A 326 -19.47 -11.26 9.67
C ASN A 326 -19.57 -12.60 8.94
N GLY A 327 -18.86 -12.72 7.82
CA GLY A 327 -18.79 -13.95 7.03
C GLY A 327 -19.86 -14.11 5.96
N GLU A 328 -20.75 -13.12 5.77
CA GLU A 328 -21.86 -13.17 4.83
C GLU A 328 -21.59 -12.33 3.58
N VAL A 329 -21.73 -12.96 2.40
CA VAL A 329 -21.56 -12.31 1.09
C VAL A 329 -22.71 -11.34 0.83
N GLU A 330 -23.92 -11.75 1.12
CA GLU A 330 -25.17 -10.99 0.88
C GLU A 330 -25.18 -9.65 1.64
N GLY A 331 -24.69 -9.65 2.89
CA GLY A 331 -24.55 -8.43 3.68
C GLY A 331 -23.56 -7.44 3.06
N ILE A 332 -22.42 -7.93 2.58
CA ILE A 332 -21.40 -7.11 1.90
C ILE A 332 -21.98 -6.58 0.58
N ALA A 333 -22.64 -7.41 -0.22
CA ALA A 333 -23.27 -7.02 -1.48
C ALA A 333 -24.37 -5.97 -1.24
N TRP A 334 -25.20 -6.12 -0.19
CA TRP A 334 -26.20 -5.13 0.19
C TRP A 334 -25.58 -3.76 0.49
N GLY A 335 -24.55 -3.73 1.35
CA GLY A 335 -23.87 -2.48 1.70
C GLY A 335 -23.24 -1.79 0.49
N LEU A 336 -22.55 -2.56 -0.36
CA LEU A 336 -21.98 -2.04 -1.60
C LEU A 336 -23.06 -1.51 -2.56
N ARG A 337 -24.14 -2.28 -2.81
CA ARG A 337 -25.25 -1.87 -3.68
C ARG A 337 -25.84 -0.54 -3.25
N ARG A 338 -26.11 -0.35 -1.95
CA ARG A 338 -26.64 0.88 -1.41
C ARG A 338 -25.77 2.09 -1.73
N LEU A 339 -24.46 1.95 -1.57
CA LEU A 339 -23.50 3.04 -1.84
C LEU A 339 -23.20 3.21 -3.34
N MET A 340 -23.24 2.15 -4.15
CA MET A 340 -23.02 2.24 -5.59
C MET A 340 -24.17 2.92 -6.31
N ALA A 341 -25.42 2.65 -5.86
CA ALA A 341 -26.63 3.18 -6.47
C ALA A 341 -26.92 4.65 -6.09
N ASP A 342 -26.50 5.10 -4.91
CA ASP A 342 -26.87 6.40 -4.34
C ASP A 342 -25.65 7.29 -4.10
N GLU A 343 -25.31 8.15 -5.05
CA GLU A 343 -24.17 9.07 -4.95
C GLU A 343 -24.35 10.12 -3.83
N PRO A 344 -25.52 10.77 -3.66
CA PRO A 344 -25.76 11.67 -2.53
C PRO A 344 -25.53 11.01 -1.17
N LEU A 345 -26.05 9.81 -0.95
CA LEU A 345 -25.82 9.03 0.28
C LEU A 345 -24.33 8.74 0.47
N ARG A 346 -23.66 8.28 -0.58
CA ARG A 346 -22.22 7.96 -0.58
C ARG A 346 -21.38 9.16 -0.18
N ARG A 347 -21.66 10.34 -0.73
CA ARG A 347 -20.97 11.59 -0.39
C ARG A 347 -21.23 12.02 1.05
N ALA A 348 -22.48 12.00 1.48
CA ALA A 348 -22.86 12.37 2.85
C ALA A 348 -22.18 11.48 3.89
N MET A 349 -22.16 10.15 3.65
CA MET A 349 -21.47 9.21 4.52
C MET A 349 -19.94 9.40 4.49
N GLY A 350 -19.35 9.73 3.35
CA GLY A 350 -17.92 10.04 3.22
C GLY A 350 -17.51 11.26 4.05
N GLU A 351 -18.31 12.34 4.02
CA GLU A 351 -18.12 13.51 4.86
C GLU A 351 -18.29 13.19 6.36
N ALA A 352 -19.25 12.35 6.71
CA ALA A 352 -19.44 11.90 8.09
C ALA A 352 -18.25 11.05 8.56
N ALA A 353 -17.75 10.16 7.70
CA ALA A 353 -16.56 9.35 7.95
C ALA A 353 -15.32 10.22 8.24
N LEU A 354 -15.11 11.27 7.43
CA LEU A 354 -14.01 12.22 7.63
C LEU A 354 -14.12 12.94 8.99
N ARG A 355 -15.31 13.42 9.34
CA ARG A 355 -15.56 14.07 10.65
C ARG A 355 -15.33 13.11 11.81
N ASN A 356 -15.86 11.88 11.71
CA ASN A 356 -15.72 10.88 12.77
C ASN A 356 -14.27 10.43 12.96
N ALA A 357 -13.51 10.28 11.88
CA ALA A 357 -12.11 9.86 11.92
C ALA A 357 -11.17 10.87 12.61
N ALA A 358 -11.58 12.13 12.78
CA ALA A 358 -10.79 13.16 13.46
C ALA A 358 -10.44 12.79 14.92
N ARG A 359 -11.26 11.96 15.59
CA ARG A 359 -10.97 11.47 16.97
C ARG A 359 -9.74 10.55 17.05
N TYR A 360 -9.25 10.06 15.93
CA TYR A 360 -8.05 9.21 15.82
C TYR A 360 -6.80 10.02 15.46
N ASP A 361 -6.88 11.35 15.59
CA ASP A 361 -5.73 12.21 15.37
C ASP A 361 -4.58 11.86 16.32
N PRO A 362 -3.32 11.78 15.83
CA PRO A 362 -2.18 11.43 16.65
C PRO A 362 -1.99 12.31 17.90
N ALA A 363 -2.29 13.62 17.83
CA ALA A 363 -2.19 14.50 18.99
C ALA A 363 -3.23 14.15 20.06
N ALA A 364 -4.48 13.89 19.66
CA ALA A 364 -5.55 13.51 20.59
C ALA A 364 -5.26 12.16 21.27
N VAL A 365 -4.70 11.20 20.52
CA VAL A 365 -4.30 9.89 21.07
C VAL A 365 -3.10 10.05 22.00
N ALA A 366 -2.11 10.87 21.65
CA ALA A 366 -0.96 11.15 22.48
C ALA A 366 -1.35 11.79 23.83
N ASP A 367 -2.33 12.71 23.83
CA ASP A 367 -2.84 13.31 25.06
C ASP A 367 -3.52 12.27 25.98
N ARG A 368 -4.22 11.25 25.41
CA ARG A 368 -4.74 10.10 26.20
C ARG A 368 -3.61 9.28 26.84
N TYR A 369 -2.53 9.02 26.13
CA TYR A 369 -1.34 8.34 26.67
C TYR A 369 -0.67 9.17 27.76
N MET A 370 -0.50 10.48 27.57
CA MET A 370 0.10 11.35 28.59
C MET A 370 -0.73 11.37 29.88
N LYS A 371 -2.06 11.46 29.75
CA LYS A 371 -2.98 11.34 30.90
C LYS A 371 -2.82 10.00 31.62
N LEU A 372 -2.72 8.89 30.88
CA LEU A 372 -2.48 7.57 31.45
C LEU A 372 -1.16 7.53 32.25
N PHE A 373 -0.08 8.08 31.69
CA PHE A 373 1.23 8.12 32.35
C PHE A 373 1.20 8.97 33.64
N GLU A 374 0.54 10.12 33.60
CA GLU A 374 0.35 10.96 34.79
C GLU A 374 -0.46 10.27 35.87
N ASP A 375 -1.57 9.58 35.48
CA ASP A 375 -2.41 8.84 36.42
C ASP A 375 -1.65 7.65 37.03
N ALA A 376 -0.84 6.94 36.24
CA ALA A 376 0.03 5.86 36.70
C ALA A 376 1.11 6.38 37.69
N ALA A 377 1.73 7.50 37.37
CA ALA A 377 2.71 8.13 38.25
C ALA A 377 2.10 8.58 39.60
N ARG A 378 0.88 9.16 39.57
CA ARG A 378 0.14 9.54 40.80
C ARG A 378 -0.20 8.33 41.67
N ARG A 379 -0.70 7.23 41.07
CA ARG A 379 -1.01 5.98 41.79
C ARG A 379 0.25 5.39 42.44
N ARG A 380 1.35 5.34 41.71
CA ARG A 380 2.62 4.83 42.21
C ARG A 380 3.17 5.71 43.37
N ALA A 381 3.11 7.03 43.25
CA ALA A 381 3.52 7.94 44.31
C ALA A 381 2.64 7.81 45.56
N ALA A 382 1.34 7.57 45.42
CA ALA A 382 0.44 7.34 46.55
C ALA A 382 0.75 6.01 47.24
N ALA A 383 1.06 4.95 46.50
CA ALA A 383 1.45 3.65 47.07
C ALA A 383 2.79 3.74 47.83
N VAL A 384 3.74 4.54 47.35
CA VAL A 384 5.04 4.78 48.03
C VAL A 384 4.92 5.69 49.26
N ARG A 385 3.98 6.66 49.28
CA ARG A 385 3.74 7.53 50.46
C ARG A 385 3.20 6.76 51.66
N GLY A 386 2.60 5.60 51.47
CA GLY A 386 2.27 4.66 52.55
C GLY A 386 3.51 4.00 53.20
N TYR A 387 4.68 4.13 52.58
CA TYR A 387 5.96 3.63 53.07
C TYR A 387 6.97 4.80 53.19
N ARG A 388 7.28 5.20 54.37
CA ARG A 388 8.17 6.34 54.69
C ARG A 388 9.62 5.95 54.41
N ALA A 389 10.26 6.51 53.40
CA ALA A 389 11.69 6.46 53.17
C ALA A 389 12.30 7.88 53.08
N PRO A 390 13.56 8.08 53.53
CA PRO A 390 14.14 9.40 53.77
C PRO A 390 14.55 10.12 52.46
N SER A 391 14.33 11.43 52.48
CA SER A 391 14.64 12.40 51.43
C SER A 391 16.13 12.68 51.29
N GLY A 392 16.65 12.57 50.07
CA GLY A 392 17.94 13.16 49.69
C GLY A 392 17.82 13.81 48.29
N PRO A 393 18.35 15.01 48.08
CA PRO A 393 18.19 15.75 46.84
C PRO A 393 19.10 15.22 45.75
N ARG A 394 18.53 15.01 44.54
CA ARG A 394 19.27 14.65 43.33
C ARG A 394 19.67 15.92 42.56
N LYS A 395 20.97 16.08 42.33
CA LYS A 395 21.52 17.03 41.36
C LYS A 395 21.19 16.60 39.93
N ALA A 396 20.62 17.51 39.18
CA ALA A 396 20.48 17.39 37.73
C ALA A 396 21.86 17.50 37.08
N ALA A 397 22.23 16.49 36.28
CA ALA A 397 23.39 16.58 35.42
C ALA A 397 22.92 17.08 34.04
N ALA A 398 23.30 18.31 33.72
CA ALA A 398 23.18 18.86 32.37
C ALA A 398 24.23 18.21 31.47
N GLY A 399 23.79 17.37 30.54
CA GLY A 399 24.61 16.85 29.47
C GLY A 399 23.99 17.23 28.15
N THR A 400 24.49 18.29 27.51
CA THR A 400 24.20 18.65 26.12
C THR A 400 24.89 17.64 25.21
N ALA A 401 24.16 16.64 24.74
CA ALA A 401 24.60 15.82 23.65
C ALA A 401 24.22 16.52 22.34
N THR A 402 25.20 17.14 21.70
CA THR A 402 25.11 17.58 20.31
C THR A 402 24.92 16.35 19.42
N VAL A 403 23.74 16.21 18.82
CA VAL A 403 23.47 15.25 17.76
C VAL A 403 24.29 15.65 16.54
N PRO A 404 25.15 14.78 15.97
CA PRO A 404 25.81 15.08 14.71
C PRO A 404 24.73 15.18 13.61
N PRO A 405 24.89 16.10 12.64
CA PRO A 405 23.94 16.22 11.55
C PRO A 405 23.87 14.90 10.79
N ALA A 406 22.71 14.30 10.79
CA ALA A 406 22.43 13.10 10.01
C ALA A 406 22.81 13.38 8.56
N GLY A 407 23.69 12.56 8.03
CA GLY A 407 24.04 12.59 6.61
C GLY A 407 22.78 12.59 5.76
N ILE A 408 22.81 13.32 4.65
CA ILE A 408 21.69 13.61 3.73
C ILE A 408 20.91 12.33 3.46
N GLY A 409 19.91 12.05 4.29
CA GLY A 409 18.96 10.97 4.06
C GLY A 409 18.23 11.24 2.74
N ALA A 410 17.97 10.20 1.96
CA ALA A 410 17.29 10.32 0.68
C ALA A 410 15.99 11.11 0.87
N THR A 411 15.94 12.33 0.31
CA THR A 411 14.78 13.21 0.38
C THR A 411 13.64 12.57 -0.39
N THR A 412 12.47 12.52 0.22
CA THR A 412 11.25 12.00 -0.38
C THR A 412 10.60 13.10 -1.22
N VAL A 413 10.03 12.72 -2.37
CA VAL A 413 9.29 13.63 -3.25
C VAL A 413 7.86 13.15 -3.38
N ASP A 414 6.92 14.04 -3.08
CA ASP A 414 5.52 13.89 -3.40
C ASP A 414 5.26 14.40 -4.82
N VAL A 415 4.38 13.73 -5.55
CA VAL A 415 3.97 14.11 -6.90
C VAL A 415 2.46 14.10 -6.99
N THR A 416 1.90 15.19 -7.52
CA THR A 416 0.46 15.31 -7.77
C THR A 416 0.23 15.60 -9.25
N ALA A 417 -0.62 14.82 -9.91
CA ALA A 417 -1.13 15.13 -11.23
C ALA A 417 -2.37 16.01 -11.12
N ASP A 418 -2.51 17.02 -11.99
CA ASP A 418 -3.74 17.82 -12.06
C ASP A 418 -4.56 17.51 -13.32
N GLY A 419 -5.80 18.02 -13.36
CA GLY A 419 -6.74 17.81 -14.46
C GLY A 419 -6.30 18.42 -15.80
N ALA A 420 -5.27 19.26 -15.82
CA ALA A 420 -4.64 19.80 -17.02
C ALA A 420 -3.42 18.97 -17.48
N GLY A 421 -3.16 17.84 -16.84
CA GLY A 421 -2.04 16.95 -17.15
C GLY A 421 -0.67 17.44 -16.66
N ARG A 422 -0.63 18.45 -15.78
CA ARG A 422 0.63 18.90 -15.17
C ARG A 422 1.00 18.01 -14.01
N LEU A 423 2.31 17.83 -13.78
CA LEU A 423 2.86 17.14 -12.62
C LEU A 423 3.53 18.13 -11.68
N HIS A 424 3.08 18.14 -10.43
CA HIS A 424 3.59 19.00 -9.37
C HIS A 424 4.47 18.17 -8.44
N PHE A 425 5.74 18.53 -8.30
CA PHE A 425 6.73 17.89 -7.44
C PHE A 425 6.93 18.71 -6.18
N ARG A 426 6.94 18.04 -5.01
CA ARG A 426 7.20 18.67 -3.72
C ARG A 426 8.17 17.82 -2.91
N ALA A 427 9.20 18.44 -2.35
CA ALA A 427 10.14 17.82 -1.43
C ALA A 427 10.50 18.76 -0.30
N ASP A 428 10.45 18.27 0.93
CA ASP A 428 10.90 18.99 2.10
C ASP A 428 12.30 18.47 2.51
N GLY A 429 13.21 19.37 2.84
CA GLY A 429 14.59 19.06 3.19
C GLY A 429 15.09 19.88 4.39
N PRO A 430 16.27 19.57 4.92
CA PRO A 430 16.87 20.32 6.00
C PRO A 430 17.14 21.78 5.57
N ALA A 431 17.39 22.65 6.56
CA ALA A 431 17.79 24.02 6.33
C ALA A 431 18.94 24.10 5.31
N GLU A 432 18.81 24.96 4.33
CA GLU A 432 19.77 25.07 3.23
C GLU A 432 21.02 25.84 3.65
N GLY A 433 22.18 25.27 3.27
CA GLY A 433 23.39 26.08 3.07
C GLY A 433 23.28 26.92 1.80
N ARG A 434 24.31 27.71 1.46
CA ARG A 434 24.33 28.71 0.37
C ARG A 434 24.05 28.18 -1.06
N HIS A 435 23.79 26.89 -1.28
CA HIS A 435 23.65 26.28 -2.62
C HIS A 435 22.21 25.90 -2.96
N ARG A 436 21.68 26.49 -4.04
CA ARG A 436 20.35 26.18 -4.57
C ARG A 436 20.29 24.73 -5.08
N ARG A 437 19.28 23.98 -4.63
CA ARG A 437 18.96 22.65 -5.16
C ARG A 437 17.90 22.77 -6.25
N GLN A 438 17.96 21.85 -7.22
CA GLN A 438 17.07 21.84 -8.38
C GLN A 438 16.63 20.42 -8.69
N PHE A 439 15.36 20.21 -9.01
CA PHE A 439 14.89 18.95 -9.58
C PHE A 439 15.45 18.74 -10.97
N VAL A 440 15.84 17.50 -11.26
CA VAL A 440 16.37 17.10 -12.58
C VAL A 440 15.80 15.75 -12.95
N LEU A 441 15.20 15.67 -14.15
CA LEU A 441 14.77 14.41 -14.75
C LEU A 441 15.94 13.81 -15.54
N ARG A 442 16.31 12.59 -15.20
CA ARG A 442 17.42 11.86 -15.83
C ARG A 442 16.87 10.70 -16.65
N HIS A 443 17.12 10.73 -17.96
CA HIS A 443 16.69 9.68 -18.87
C HIS A 443 17.32 8.33 -18.52
N ARG A 444 16.50 7.26 -18.55
CA ARG A 444 16.88 5.86 -18.33
C ARG A 444 16.49 5.05 -19.56
N PRO A 445 17.32 5.07 -20.62
CA PRO A 445 17.01 4.38 -21.85
C PRO A 445 16.96 2.87 -21.67
N SER A 446 16.10 2.21 -22.44
CA SER A 446 16.06 0.75 -22.61
C SER A 446 16.94 0.29 -23.78
N ASP A 447 17.27 1.19 -24.70
CA ASP A 447 17.98 0.96 -25.97
C ASP A 447 19.42 1.53 -26.01
N GLY A 448 19.92 2.05 -24.89
CA GLY A 448 21.24 2.68 -24.80
C GLY A 448 21.28 4.15 -25.25
N ASN A 449 20.27 4.66 -25.94
CA ASN A 449 20.21 6.04 -26.41
C ASN A 449 19.80 7.01 -25.32
N ARG A 450 20.76 7.63 -24.66
CA ARG A 450 20.49 8.55 -23.55
C ARG A 450 20.15 9.95 -24.07
N ARG A 451 18.98 10.48 -23.64
CA ARG A 451 18.61 11.87 -23.83
C ARG A 451 19.27 12.76 -22.77
N PRO A 452 19.42 14.08 -23.03
CA PRO A 452 19.94 15.04 -22.05
C PRO A 452 19.10 15.03 -20.74
N ASP A 453 19.78 15.31 -19.62
CA ASP A 453 19.11 15.53 -18.35
C ASP A 453 18.26 16.83 -18.46
N LEU A 454 16.99 16.80 -18.02
CA LEU A 454 16.09 17.96 -18.02
C LEU A 454 16.03 18.60 -16.63
N PRO A 455 16.62 19.77 -16.41
CA PRO A 455 16.46 20.52 -15.17
C PRO A 455 15.07 21.16 -15.12
N LEU A 456 14.35 21.02 -13.99
CA LEU A 456 13.05 21.66 -13.79
C LEU A 456 13.21 22.99 -13.07
N PRO A 457 12.50 24.05 -13.50
CA PRO A 457 12.36 25.27 -12.72
C PRO A 457 11.90 24.93 -11.31
N THR A 458 12.73 25.23 -10.30
CA THR A 458 12.49 24.82 -8.92
C THR A 458 12.37 26.05 -8.03
N SER A 459 11.22 26.22 -7.41
CA SER A 459 10.96 27.24 -6.40
C SER A 459 11.34 26.70 -5.01
N ARG A 460 11.58 27.60 -4.09
CA ARG A 460 11.91 27.26 -2.70
C ARG A 460 11.15 28.15 -1.71
N GLU A 461 10.77 27.56 -0.61
CA GLU A 461 10.10 28.22 0.50
C GLU A 461 10.75 27.81 1.81
N GLN A 462 10.99 28.78 2.72
CA GLN A 462 11.46 28.48 4.05
C GLN A 462 10.30 28.02 4.92
N LEU A 463 10.46 26.91 5.63
CA LEU A 463 9.44 26.38 6.55
C LEU A 463 9.67 26.92 7.96
N ASP A 464 8.60 27.04 8.76
CA ASP A 464 8.64 27.51 10.16
C ASP A 464 9.54 26.65 11.07
N ASN A 465 9.73 25.38 10.72
CA ASN A 465 10.61 24.44 11.44
C ASN A 465 12.09 24.56 11.05
N GLY A 466 12.45 25.58 10.28
CA GLY A 466 13.81 25.81 9.79
C GLY A 466 14.20 24.98 8.55
N GLY A 467 13.32 24.11 8.06
CA GLY A 467 13.52 23.34 6.83
C GLY A 467 13.27 24.17 5.58
N THR A 468 13.53 23.59 4.42
CA THR A 468 13.27 24.20 3.10
C THR A 468 12.38 23.31 2.25
N ARG A 469 11.31 23.87 1.72
CA ARG A 469 10.44 23.21 0.73
C ARG A 469 10.88 23.56 -0.68
N TYR A 470 10.99 22.55 -1.52
CA TYR A 470 11.27 22.68 -2.96
C TYR A 470 10.05 22.25 -3.74
N THR A 471 9.65 23.06 -4.71
CA THR A 471 8.54 22.75 -5.63
C THR A 471 8.95 22.94 -7.07
N ALA A 472 8.43 22.09 -7.95
CA ALA A 472 8.57 22.24 -9.39
C ALA A 472 7.30 21.76 -10.07
N THR A 473 6.98 22.35 -11.22
CA THR A 473 5.86 21.94 -12.06
C THR A 473 6.37 21.59 -13.44
N LEU A 474 5.94 20.43 -13.94
CA LEU A 474 6.21 19.96 -15.29
C LEU A 474 4.91 20.03 -16.09
N GLY A 475 4.83 20.99 -17.01
CA GLY A 475 3.64 21.23 -17.83
C GLY A 475 3.57 20.32 -19.07
N PRO A 476 2.42 20.27 -19.76
CA PRO A 476 2.20 19.41 -20.93
C PRO A 476 3.25 19.62 -22.04
N ALA A 477 3.58 20.84 -22.41
CA ALA A 477 4.58 21.12 -23.46
C ALA A 477 5.96 20.52 -23.14
N ALA A 478 6.42 20.62 -21.88
CA ALA A 478 7.70 20.01 -21.47
C ALA A 478 7.58 18.49 -21.39
N LEU A 479 6.40 17.95 -21.06
CA LEU A 479 6.13 16.52 -21.09
C LEU A 479 6.17 15.95 -22.51
N ASP A 480 5.66 16.69 -23.50
CA ASP A 480 5.71 16.33 -24.92
C ASP A 480 7.16 16.31 -25.44
N GLU A 481 8.01 17.25 -25.00
CA GLU A 481 9.44 17.26 -25.32
C GLU A 481 10.21 16.04 -24.78
N LEU A 482 9.76 15.48 -23.66
CA LEU A 482 10.36 14.25 -23.11
C LEU A 482 10.15 13.05 -24.03
N GLY A 483 9.06 13.00 -24.80
CA GLY A 483 8.66 11.87 -25.63
C GLY A 483 8.57 10.58 -24.85
N ASP A 484 8.56 9.43 -25.54
CA ASP A 484 8.56 8.12 -24.89
C ASP A 484 9.81 7.90 -24.05
N GLY A 485 9.63 7.47 -22.78
CA GLY A 485 10.79 7.17 -21.97
C GLY A 485 10.50 6.88 -20.49
N ARG A 486 11.57 6.54 -19.80
CA ARG A 486 11.61 6.41 -18.35
C ARG A 486 12.59 7.43 -17.80
N TRP A 487 12.13 8.23 -16.85
CA TRP A 487 12.90 9.32 -16.28
C TRP A 487 13.03 9.14 -14.78
N GLN A 488 14.23 9.22 -14.28
CA GLN A 488 14.49 9.19 -12.85
C GLN A 488 14.45 10.61 -12.30
N VAL A 489 13.68 10.81 -11.24
CA VAL A 489 13.66 12.09 -10.52
C VAL A 489 14.84 12.16 -9.59
N THR A 490 15.65 13.20 -9.74
CA THR A 490 16.83 13.48 -8.91
C THR A 490 16.81 14.91 -8.44
N MET A 491 17.56 15.21 -7.39
CA MET A 491 17.83 16.58 -6.95
C MET A 491 19.32 16.86 -7.07
N ARG A 492 19.68 17.99 -7.67
CA ARG A 492 21.06 18.39 -7.91
C ARG A 492 21.36 19.73 -7.24
N SER A 493 22.53 19.83 -6.67
CA SER A 493 23.16 21.07 -6.19
C SER A 493 24.37 21.40 -7.09
N PRO A 494 24.74 22.68 -7.31
CA PRO A 494 25.79 23.06 -8.25
C PRO A 494 27.16 22.39 -8.05
N LYS A 495 27.44 21.95 -6.82
CA LYS A 495 28.75 21.38 -6.44
C LYS A 495 28.67 19.91 -5.98
N SER A 496 27.52 19.22 -6.17
CA SER A 496 27.37 17.84 -5.71
C SER A 496 26.82 16.92 -6.80
N ALA A 497 27.12 15.64 -6.70
CA ALA A 497 26.48 14.63 -7.54
C ALA A 497 24.96 14.63 -7.32
N PRO A 498 24.14 14.35 -8.37
CA PRO A 498 22.70 14.26 -8.23
C PRO A 498 22.29 13.20 -7.21
N VAL A 499 21.42 13.58 -6.29
CA VAL A 499 20.85 12.68 -5.28
C VAL A 499 19.58 12.05 -5.84
N HIS A 500 19.45 10.74 -5.74
CA HIS A 500 18.25 10.02 -6.12
C HIS A 500 17.12 10.28 -5.12
N MET A 501 15.96 10.67 -5.65
CA MET A 501 14.79 10.95 -4.82
C MET A 501 14.00 9.67 -4.56
N LYS A 502 13.53 9.50 -3.33
CA LYS A 502 12.55 8.47 -2.99
C LYS A 502 11.14 8.95 -3.34
N ALA A 503 10.31 8.02 -3.77
CA ALA A 503 8.90 8.30 -3.98
C ALA A 503 8.17 8.46 -2.64
N GLY A 504 7.51 9.59 -2.48
CA GLY A 504 6.55 9.87 -1.44
C GLY A 504 5.12 9.60 -1.92
N LEU A 505 4.21 10.50 -1.58
CA LEU A 505 2.83 10.48 -2.07
C LEU A 505 2.80 10.64 -3.61
N ARG A 506 1.98 9.86 -4.28
CA ARG A 506 1.77 9.92 -5.73
C ARG A 506 0.27 10.02 -6.01
N ASP A 507 -0.26 11.24 -5.97
CA ASP A 507 -1.66 11.49 -6.28
C ASP A 507 -1.87 11.56 -7.79
N THR A 508 -2.38 10.47 -8.33
CA THR A 508 -2.67 10.32 -9.77
C THR A 508 -4.17 10.27 -10.07
N ARG A 509 -5.04 10.73 -9.17
CA ARG A 509 -6.50 10.72 -9.36
C ARG A 509 -6.93 11.43 -10.65
N ALA A 510 -6.35 12.57 -10.95
CA ALA A 510 -6.67 13.32 -12.15
C ALA A 510 -6.42 12.53 -13.45
N LEU A 511 -5.57 11.51 -13.42
CA LEU A 511 -5.37 10.62 -14.58
C LEU A 511 -6.58 9.73 -14.86
N ILE A 512 -7.38 9.41 -13.84
CA ILE A 512 -8.64 8.65 -14.02
C ILE A 512 -9.60 9.50 -14.86
N ASP A 513 -9.81 10.77 -14.50
CA ASP A 513 -10.66 11.71 -15.25
C ASP A 513 -10.14 11.95 -16.67
N VAL A 514 -8.81 12.05 -16.82
CA VAL A 514 -8.18 12.21 -18.15
C VAL A 514 -8.42 10.96 -18.99
N ARG A 515 -8.28 9.76 -18.41
CA ARG A 515 -8.56 8.50 -19.11
C ARG A 515 -10.03 8.42 -19.56
N GLU A 516 -10.97 8.71 -18.68
CA GLU A 516 -12.39 8.73 -19.01
C GLU A 516 -12.72 9.69 -20.14
N ARG A 517 -12.14 10.90 -20.11
CA ARG A 517 -12.30 11.87 -21.21
C ARG A 517 -11.70 11.36 -22.52
N VAL A 518 -10.49 10.77 -22.49
CA VAL A 518 -9.83 10.24 -23.70
C VAL A 518 -10.61 9.07 -24.27
N VAL A 519 -11.09 8.17 -23.45
CA VAL A 519 -11.89 7.00 -23.88
C VAL A 519 -13.26 7.46 -24.41
N GLY A 520 -13.95 8.36 -23.70
CA GLY A 520 -15.27 8.86 -24.11
C GLY A 520 -15.22 9.80 -25.33
N ARG A 521 -14.13 10.54 -25.50
CA ARG A 521 -13.90 11.43 -26.65
C ARG A 521 -12.43 11.37 -27.08
N PRO A 522 -12.06 10.32 -27.86
CA PRO A 522 -10.69 10.14 -28.28
C PRO A 522 -10.13 11.34 -29.05
N PRO A 523 -8.92 11.83 -28.72
CA PRO A 523 -8.32 13.00 -29.37
C PRO A 523 -8.01 12.71 -30.85
N SER A 524 -8.06 13.75 -31.66
CA SER A 524 -7.68 13.71 -33.09
C SER A 524 -6.18 13.97 -33.31
N GLY A 525 -5.41 14.22 -32.28
CA GLY A 525 -3.97 14.43 -32.30
C GLY A 525 -3.21 13.44 -31.43
N PRO A 526 -1.90 13.65 -31.22
CA PRO A 526 -1.07 12.76 -30.42
C PRO A 526 -1.62 12.55 -29.02
N THR A 527 -1.45 11.35 -28.50
CA THR A 527 -1.82 10.98 -27.11
C THR A 527 -0.59 11.00 -26.25
N THR A 528 -0.62 11.80 -25.18
CA THR A 528 0.43 11.83 -24.16
C THR A 528 -0.09 11.22 -22.86
N TRP A 529 0.76 10.45 -22.17
CA TRP A 529 0.45 9.89 -20.86
C TRP A 529 1.68 9.86 -19.97
N ASN A 530 1.55 10.42 -18.76
CA ASN A 530 2.69 10.67 -17.90
C ASN A 530 2.38 10.14 -16.49
N LEU A 531 3.04 9.06 -16.10
CA LEU A 531 2.76 8.35 -14.86
C LEU A 531 3.97 8.37 -13.92
N PRO A 532 3.88 9.02 -12.74
CA PRO A 532 4.88 8.90 -11.69
C PRO A 532 4.72 7.57 -10.94
N TYR A 533 5.85 6.87 -10.70
CA TYR A 533 5.84 5.60 -10.00
C TYR A 533 7.11 5.36 -9.16
N ALA A 534 7.02 4.44 -8.20
CA ALA A 534 8.15 4.00 -7.41
C ALA A 534 8.74 2.71 -7.96
N GLN A 535 10.07 2.63 -8.06
CA GLN A 535 10.77 1.36 -8.28
C GLN A 535 10.78 0.51 -6.99
N PRO A 536 11.08 -0.81 -7.08
CA PRO A 536 11.20 -1.69 -5.89
C PRO A 536 12.22 -1.20 -4.84
N ASN A 537 13.23 -0.44 -5.28
CA ASN A 537 14.22 0.21 -4.39
C ASN A 537 13.72 1.55 -3.79
N GLY A 538 12.46 1.92 -4.03
CA GLY A 538 11.83 3.14 -3.55
C GLY A 538 12.16 4.41 -4.34
N ARG A 539 12.93 4.35 -5.43
CA ARG A 539 13.27 5.54 -6.24
C ARG A 539 12.05 6.03 -7.03
N LEU A 540 11.88 7.35 -7.05
CA LEU A 540 10.84 8.00 -7.85
C LEU A 540 11.23 8.03 -9.33
N MET A 541 10.34 7.54 -10.16
CA MET A 541 10.43 7.52 -11.61
C MET A 541 9.22 8.20 -12.24
N LEU A 542 9.39 8.67 -13.46
CA LEU A 542 8.33 9.11 -14.35
C LEU A 542 8.38 8.26 -15.63
N ARG A 543 7.26 7.67 -16.00
CA ARG A 543 7.05 7.04 -17.31
C ARG A 543 6.33 8.05 -18.19
N THR A 544 6.91 8.37 -19.34
CA THR A 544 6.29 9.22 -20.35
C THR A 544 5.97 8.40 -21.59
N VAL A 545 4.81 8.65 -22.17
CA VAL A 545 4.32 8.02 -23.40
C VAL A 545 3.85 9.13 -24.32
N LEU A 546 4.34 9.13 -25.55
CA LEU A 546 3.88 9.99 -26.63
C LEU A 546 3.59 9.10 -27.86
N ARG A 547 2.35 9.10 -28.31
CA ARG A 547 1.90 8.33 -29.48
C ARG A 547 1.15 9.22 -30.46
N GLU A 548 1.63 9.30 -31.69
CA GLU A 548 0.89 9.94 -32.80
C GLU A 548 -0.44 9.23 -33.03
N GLU A 549 -0.43 7.92 -32.91
CA GLU A 549 -1.60 7.07 -32.94
C GLU A 549 -1.53 6.00 -31.88
N HIS A 550 -2.66 5.76 -31.23
CA HIS A 550 -2.77 4.84 -30.14
C HIS A 550 -4.14 4.13 -30.14
N ALA A 551 -4.14 2.81 -30.06
CA ALA A 551 -5.34 2.01 -29.85
C ALA A 551 -5.37 1.54 -28.38
N GLU A 552 -6.24 2.16 -27.58
CA GLU A 552 -6.42 1.77 -26.16
C GLU A 552 -7.43 0.65 -26.05
N CYS A 553 -7.06 -0.43 -25.41
CA CYS A 553 -7.96 -1.52 -25.06
C CYS A 553 -8.82 -1.10 -23.86
N THR A 554 -10.13 -1.10 -24.01
CA THR A 554 -11.07 -0.69 -22.96
C THR A 554 -11.73 -1.87 -22.25
N ALA A 555 -11.94 -2.98 -22.94
CA ALA A 555 -12.50 -4.20 -22.36
C ALA A 555 -11.99 -5.45 -23.09
N ILE A 556 -11.91 -6.54 -22.33
CA ILE A 556 -11.63 -7.89 -22.84
C ILE A 556 -12.62 -8.84 -22.19
N GLU A 557 -13.37 -9.55 -23.01
CA GLU A 557 -14.29 -10.63 -22.61
C GLU A 557 -13.76 -11.95 -23.17
N ILE A 558 -13.73 -12.96 -22.31
CA ILE A 558 -13.21 -14.29 -22.67
C ILE A 558 -14.38 -15.26 -22.65
N GLY A 559 -14.80 -15.68 -23.85
CA GLY A 559 -15.83 -16.70 -24.04
C GLY A 559 -15.23 -18.07 -24.41
N GLU A 560 -16.10 -19.05 -24.69
CA GLU A 560 -15.69 -20.37 -25.15
C GLU A 560 -15.11 -20.30 -26.59
N GLY A 561 -13.78 -20.32 -26.67
CA GLY A 561 -13.04 -20.30 -27.93
C GLY A 561 -13.00 -18.95 -28.67
N VAL A 562 -13.58 -17.88 -28.10
CA VAL A 562 -13.59 -16.53 -28.67
C VAL A 562 -13.13 -15.52 -27.66
N LEU A 563 -12.27 -14.62 -28.09
CA LEU A 563 -11.84 -13.46 -27.33
C LEU A 563 -12.47 -12.20 -27.93
N THR A 564 -13.29 -11.50 -27.17
CA THR A 564 -13.83 -10.20 -27.57
C THR A 564 -12.96 -9.09 -27.02
N VAL A 565 -12.49 -8.21 -27.90
CA VAL A 565 -11.67 -7.04 -27.55
C VAL A 565 -12.44 -5.79 -27.94
N GLN A 566 -12.59 -4.85 -27.00
CA GLN A 566 -13.10 -3.51 -27.28
C GLN A 566 -12.00 -2.48 -27.09
N GLY A 567 -12.04 -1.41 -27.86
CA GLY A 567 -11.05 -0.36 -27.74
C GLY A 567 -11.41 0.92 -28.47
N VAL A 568 -10.58 1.95 -28.25
CA VAL A 568 -10.71 3.26 -28.89
C VAL A 568 -9.43 3.61 -29.64
N LEU A 569 -9.56 4.23 -30.82
CA LEU A 569 -8.44 4.74 -31.59
C LEU A 569 -8.28 6.26 -31.33
N CYS A 570 -7.13 6.63 -30.76
CA CYS A 570 -6.68 8.01 -30.58
C CYS A 570 -5.70 8.37 -31.71
N GLY A 571 -5.72 9.61 -32.18
CA GLY A 571 -4.84 10.08 -33.25
C GLY A 571 -5.60 10.66 -34.45
N SER A 572 -4.91 10.88 -35.55
CA SER A 572 -5.47 11.55 -36.74
C SER A 572 -6.41 10.67 -37.54
N ARG A 573 -6.23 9.34 -37.50
CA ARG A 573 -7.06 8.37 -38.26
C ARG A 573 -8.37 8.05 -37.54
N THR A 574 -9.34 7.58 -38.32
CA THR A 574 -10.61 6.99 -37.89
C THR A 574 -10.64 5.50 -38.20
N VAL A 575 -11.54 4.78 -37.60
CA VAL A 575 -11.77 3.36 -37.89
C VAL A 575 -12.81 3.31 -39.03
N GLU A 576 -12.40 2.78 -40.18
CA GLU A 576 -13.22 2.76 -41.39
C GLU A 576 -13.97 1.41 -41.52
N PRO A 577 -15.06 1.38 -42.28
CA PRO A 577 -15.73 0.12 -42.64
C PRO A 577 -14.76 -0.85 -43.28
N GLY A 578 -14.73 -2.08 -42.79
CA GLY A 578 -13.77 -3.09 -43.25
C GLY A 578 -12.45 -3.15 -42.48
N ALA A 579 -12.29 -2.28 -41.45
CA ALA A 579 -11.14 -2.35 -40.54
C ALA A 579 -10.90 -3.76 -39.97
N LEU A 580 -9.64 -4.05 -39.67
CA LEU A 580 -9.23 -5.39 -39.24
C LEU A 580 -8.52 -5.34 -37.87
N PHE A 581 -8.85 -6.31 -37.03
CA PHE A 581 -8.05 -6.63 -35.83
C PHE A 581 -7.05 -7.74 -36.21
N VAL A 582 -5.77 -7.39 -36.16
CA VAL A 582 -4.71 -8.28 -36.66
C VAL A 582 -3.97 -8.88 -35.49
N VAL A 583 -3.90 -10.19 -35.47
CA VAL A 583 -3.14 -10.99 -34.50
C VAL A 583 -1.89 -11.51 -35.21
N SER A 584 -0.72 -11.03 -34.75
CA SER A 584 0.56 -11.26 -35.42
C SER A 584 1.56 -11.94 -34.52
N ARG A 585 2.17 -13.04 -35.01
CA ARG A 585 3.24 -13.74 -34.27
C ARG A 585 4.44 -12.82 -34.07
N ARG A 586 4.94 -12.75 -32.82
CA ARG A 586 6.11 -11.93 -32.47
C ARG A 586 7.39 -12.50 -33.10
N GLY A 587 8.17 -11.63 -33.72
CA GLY A 587 9.49 -11.99 -34.28
C GLY A 587 9.48 -12.64 -35.67
N GLN A 588 8.29 -12.87 -36.28
CA GLN A 588 8.19 -13.38 -37.65
C GLN A 588 7.27 -12.50 -38.50
N HIS A 589 7.84 -11.80 -39.47
CA HIS A 589 7.07 -11.05 -40.45
C HIS A 589 6.31 -12.01 -41.40
N GLY A 590 5.02 -11.78 -41.53
CA GLY A 590 4.18 -12.52 -42.51
C GLY A 590 3.23 -13.56 -41.92
N ARG A 591 3.40 -14.01 -40.67
CA ARG A 591 2.42 -14.86 -40.00
C ARG A 591 1.49 -14.03 -39.14
N ASN A 592 0.33 -13.79 -39.65
CA ASN A 592 -0.76 -13.11 -38.99
C ASN A 592 -2.10 -13.65 -39.50
N PHE A 593 -3.13 -13.47 -38.73
CA PHE A 593 -4.51 -13.59 -39.20
C PHE A 593 -5.28 -12.34 -38.72
N ALA A 594 -6.36 -12.05 -39.41
CA ALA A 594 -7.20 -10.92 -39.12
C ALA A 594 -8.62 -11.37 -38.78
N ALA A 595 -9.22 -10.63 -37.84
CA ALA A 595 -10.63 -10.70 -37.52
C ALA A 595 -11.31 -9.40 -37.95
N PRO A 596 -12.56 -9.45 -38.47
CA PRO A 596 -13.29 -8.24 -38.82
C PRO A 596 -13.57 -7.40 -37.57
N VAL A 597 -13.55 -6.09 -37.74
CA VAL A 597 -13.88 -5.12 -36.70
C VAL A 597 -15.32 -4.67 -36.88
N GLN A 598 -16.10 -4.74 -35.81
CA GLN A 598 -17.39 -4.08 -35.68
C GLN A 598 -17.16 -2.66 -35.22
N LEU A 599 -17.64 -1.70 -36.00
CA LEU A 599 -17.61 -0.29 -35.63
C LEU A 599 -18.74 0.01 -34.64
N LEU A 600 -18.41 0.60 -33.49
CA LEU A 600 -19.38 1.15 -32.56
C LEU A 600 -19.59 2.66 -32.84
N ASP A 601 -18.53 3.32 -33.24
CA ASP A 601 -18.50 4.68 -33.82
C ASP A 601 -17.22 4.87 -34.68
N ARG A 602 -16.91 6.09 -35.10
CA ARG A 602 -15.74 6.38 -35.96
C ARG A 602 -14.39 6.12 -35.28
N ARG A 603 -14.37 5.86 -33.98
CA ARG A 603 -13.14 5.65 -33.20
C ARG A 603 -13.20 4.48 -32.25
N THR A 604 -14.39 3.99 -31.95
CA THR A 604 -14.60 2.87 -31.02
C THR A 604 -14.88 1.61 -31.81
N PHE A 605 -14.16 0.55 -31.45
CA PHE A 605 -14.21 -0.73 -32.15
C PHE A 605 -14.45 -1.91 -31.22
N ARG A 606 -15.06 -2.95 -31.76
CA ARG A 606 -15.14 -4.29 -31.15
C ARG A 606 -14.64 -5.32 -32.16
N ALA A 607 -13.85 -6.28 -31.69
CA ALA A 607 -13.35 -7.38 -32.52
C ALA A 607 -13.56 -8.69 -31.78
N GLU A 608 -14.01 -9.72 -32.52
CA GLU A 608 -14.13 -11.09 -32.01
C GLU A 608 -13.02 -11.94 -32.65
N VAL A 609 -12.09 -12.39 -31.80
CA VAL A 609 -10.91 -13.16 -32.22
C VAL A 609 -11.14 -14.63 -31.94
N PRO A 610 -11.31 -15.49 -32.97
CA PRO A 610 -11.42 -16.93 -32.79
C PRO A 610 -10.07 -17.48 -32.29
N LEU A 611 -10.00 -17.93 -31.04
CA LEU A 611 -8.76 -18.40 -30.44
C LEU A 611 -8.20 -19.66 -31.07
N ARG A 612 -9.08 -20.50 -31.66
CA ARG A 612 -8.65 -21.66 -32.41
C ARG A 612 -7.69 -21.29 -33.54
N ARG A 613 -7.93 -20.18 -34.28
CA ARG A 613 -7.01 -19.70 -35.34
C ARG A 613 -5.59 -19.45 -34.87
N VAL A 614 -5.42 -18.99 -33.64
CA VAL A 614 -4.08 -18.79 -33.03
C VAL A 614 -3.39 -20.14 -32.83
N VAL A 615 -4.16 -21.12 -32.34
CA VAL A 615 -3.67 -22.49 -32.12
C VAL A 615 -3.28 -23.18 -33.43
N ASP A 616 -4.10 -23.05 -34.46
CA ASP A 616 -3.88 -23.71 -35.76
C ASP A 616 -2.73 -23.09 -36.57
N HIS A 617 -2.44 -21.80 -36.37
CA HIS A 617 -1.34 -21.08 -37.03
C HIS A 617 -0.02 -21.11 -36.31
N ARG A 618 0.08 -21.76 -35.13
CA ARG A 618 1.33 -21.87 -34.37
C ARG A 618 2.34 -22.81 -35.04
N LEU A 619 3.63 -22.60 -34.72
CA LEU A 619 4.75 -23.43 -35.20
C LEU A 619 5.59 -23.99 -34.06
N GLU A 620 5.57 -23.36 -32.87
CA GLU A 620 6.39 -23.73 -31.73
C GLU A 620 5.53 -24.03 -30.49
N ARG A 621 6.13 -24.73 -29.53
CA ARG A 621 5.45 -25.08 -28.27
C ARG A 621 5.12 -23.90 -27.41
N TRP A 622 5.81 -22.78 -27.64
CA TRP A 622 5.61 -21.53 -26.91
C TRP A 622 5.76 -20.35 -27.84
N GLU A 623 4.73 -19.54 -27.97
CA GLU A 623 4.68 -18.38 -28.85
C GLU A 623 3.94 -17.22 -28.21
N ASP A 624 4.37 -16.00 -28.56
CA ASP A 624 3.65 -14.76 -28.27
C ASP A 624 3.04 -14.18 -29.55
N TRP A 625 1.80 -13.71 -29.42
CA TRP A 625 1.05 -13.11 -30.52
C TRP A 625 0.62 -11.70 -30.13
N ASP A 626 1.15 -10.69 -30.82
CA ASP A 626 0.89 -9.27 -30.62
C ASP A 626 -0.42 -8.82 -31.29
N TRP A 627 -1.11 -7.85 -30.69
CA TRP A 627 -2.40 -7.35 -31.15
C TRP A 627 -2.26 -6.00 -31.82
N TRP A 628 -2.91 -5.82 -32.99
CA TRP A 628 -2.86 -4.63 -33.81
C TRP A 628 -4.25 -4.29 -34.34
N LEU A 629 -4.56 -3.01 -34.42
CA LEU A 629 -5.69 -2.48 -35.18
C LEU A 629 -5.17 -1.97 -36.53
N GLN A 630 -5.73 -2.45 -37.62
CA GLN A 630 -5.61 -1.88 -38.97
C GLN A 630 -6.90 -1.08 -39.23
N PRO A 631 -6.88 0.25 -38.99
CA PRO A 631 -8.11 1.03 -38.96
C PRO A 631 -8.70 1.29 -40.34
N ASP A 632 -7.89 1.19 -41.39
CA ASP A 632 -8.28 1.32 -42.79
C ASP A 632 -7.85 0.04 -43.56
N PRO A 633 -8.76 -0.68 -44.18
CA PRO A 633 -8.45 -1.91 -44.90
C PRO A 633 -7.52 -1.69 -46.11
N ASP A 634 -7.54 -0.49 -46.70
CA ASP A 634 -6.71 -0.10 -47.84
C ASP A 634 -5.34 0.44 -47.45
N ASP A 635 -5.11 0.70 -46.15
CA ASP A 635 -3.83 1.15 -45.60
C ASP A 635 -3.18 0.05 -44.74
N TRP A 636 -1.98 -0.39 -45.14
CA TRP A 636 -1.21 -1.44 -44.44
C TRP A 636 -0.74 -1.05 -43.04
N ARG A 637 -0.79 0.26 -42.70
CA ARG A 637 -0.34 0.76 -41.39
C ARG A 637 -1.24 0.29 -40.26
N LYS A 638 -0.62 -0.30 -39.24
CA LYS A 638 -1.30 -0.88 -38.08
C LYS A 638 -0.95 -0.09 -36.81
N THR A 639 -1.90 0.08 -35.95
CA THR A 639 -1.73 0.68 -34.62
C THR A 639 -1.73 -0.40 -33.56
N ARG A 640 -0.72 -0.44 -32.71
CA ARG A 640 -0.63 -1.45 -31.64
C ARG A 640 -1.72 -1.23 -30.59
N VAL A 641 -2.37 -2.32 -30.20
CA VAL A 641 -3.38 -2.29 -29.14
C VAL A 641 -2.69 -2.39 -27.80
N CYS A 642 -3.01 -1.50 -26.89
CA CYS A 642 -2.34 -1.36 -25.61
C CYS A 642 -3.34 -1.06 -24.47
N HIS A 643 -2.90 -1.29 -23.24
CA HIS A 643 -3.41 -0.70 -22.01
C HIS A 643 -2.36 0.29 -21.48
N LEU A 644 -2.44 1.54 -21.87
CA LEU A 644 -1.44 2.56 -21.50
C LEU A 644 -2.01 3.65 -20.60
N LEU A 645 -3.30 3.94 -20.72
CA LEU A 645 -3.97 5.06 -20.06
C LEU A 645 -4.44 4.69 -18.63
N GLU A 646 -3.60 4.00 -17.87
CA GLU A 646 -3.91 3.62 -16.50
C GLU A 646 -3.24 4.57 -15.49
N ASP A 647 -3.87 4.77 -14.36
CA ASP A 647 -3.39 5.60 -13.26
C ASP A 647 -2.40 4.87 -12.33
N PHE A 648 -2.01 3.64 -12.66
CA PHE A 648 -1.10 2.78 -11.92
C PHE A 648 -0.03 2.12 -12.80
N PRO A 649 1.16 1.85 -12.27
CA PRO A 649 2.32 1.43 -13.08
C PRO A 649 2.36 -0.06 -13.44
N ASP A 650 1.78 -0.94 -12.61
CA ASP A 650 1.83 -2.40 -12.81
C ASP A 650 0.59 -2.93 -13.54
N VAL A 651 0.42 -2.51 -14.77
CA VAL A 651 -0.67 -2.96 -15.64
C VAL A 651 -0.62 -4.50 -15.84
N LYS A 652 0.58 -5.06 -15.98
CA LYS A 652 0.77 -6.50 -16.15
C LYS A 652 0.30 -7.32 -14.95
N GLY A 653 0.57 -6.83 -13.73
CA GLY A 653 0.17 -7.50 -12.49
C GLY A 653 -1.32 -7.37 -12.20
N ALA A 654 -1.88 -6.19 -12.48
CA ALA A 654 -3.29 -5.89 -12.24
C ALA A 654 -4.22 -6.62 -13.23
N TYR A 655 -3.91 -6.59 -14.52
CA TYR A 655 -4.70 -7.26 -15.56
C TYR A 655 -4.18 -8.69 -15.82
N ALA A 656 -4.55 -9.61 -14.94
CA ALA A 656 -4.20 -11.03 -15.07
C ALA A 656 -5.39 -11.80 -15.68
N TYR A 657 -5.24 -12.24 -16.92
CA TYR A 657 -6.25 -13.03 -17.62
C TYR A 657 -6.03 -14.52 -17.44
N PRO A 658 -7.09 -15.37 -17.55
CA PRO A 658 -6.97 -16.82 -17.44
C PRO A 658 -6.23 -17.42 -18.63
N SER A 659 -5.68 -18.61 -18.42
CA SER A 659 -5.25 -19.48 -19.50
C SER A 659 -6.42 -20.39 -19.91
N LEU A 660 -6.76 -20.40 -21.18
CA LEU A 660 -7.83 -21.19 -21.74
C LEU A 660 -7.25 -22.45 -22.40
N PRO A 661 -7.69 -23.65 -22.01
CA PRO A 661 -7.32 -24.86 -22.72
C PRO A 661 -8.09 -24.96 -24.03
N LEU A 662 -7.39 -25.16 -25.14
CA LEU A 662 -7.97 -25.36 -26.47
C LEU A 662 -7.37 -26.62 -27.11
N VAL A 663 -8.13 -27.27 -27.94
CA VAL A 663 -7.65 -28.39 -28.78
C VAL A 663 -7.51 -27.86 -30.20
N GLY A 664 -6.33 -28.00 -30.78
CA GLY A 664 -6.05 -27.63 -32.17
C GLY A 664 -6.71 -28.59 -33.15
N ASP A 665 -6.71 -28.20 -34.42
CA ASP A 665 -7.15 -29.09 -35.52
C ASP A 665 -6.07 -30.16 -35.76
N GLU A 666 -6.50 -31.42 -35.94
CA GLU A 666 -5.58 -32.53 -36.24
C GLU A 666 -4.86 -32.31 -37.58
N ASP A 667 -5.48 -31.60 -38.50
CA ASP A 667 -4.94 -31.28 -39.84
C ASP A 667 -4.14 -29.96 -39.86
N SER A 668 -3.95 -29.30 -38.73
CA SER A 668 -3.14 -28.05 -38.67
C SER A 668 -1.65 -28.32 -39.00
N GLU A 669 -0.97 -27.33 -39.57
CA GLU A 669 0.45 -27.43 -39.95
C GLU A 669 1.34 -27.85 -38.77
N TYR A 670 0.98 -27.44 -37.55
CA TYR A 670 1.67 -27.85 -36.35
C TYR A 670 1.35 -29.30 -35.95
N SER A 671 0.10 -29.71 -36.03
CA SER A 671 -0.36 -31.04 -35.62
C SER A 671 0.19 -32.15 -36.54
N VAL A 672 0.47 -31.85 -37.78
CA VAL A 672 1.15 -32.77 -38.73
C VAL A 672 2.54 -33.16 -38.23
N SER A 673 3.23 -32.28 -37.56
CA SER A 673 4.59 -32.50 -37.06
C SER A 673 4.68 -32.82 -35.56
N HIS A 674 3.60 -32.61 -34.78
CA HIS A 674 3.57 -32.79 -33.33
C HIS A 674 2.26 -33.47 -32.88
N PRO A 675 2.27 -34.33 -31.84
CA PRO A 675 1.04 -34.96 -31.36
C PRO A 675 0.06 -33.86 -30.86
N VAL A 676 -1.23 -34.06 -31.19
CA VAL A 676 -2.32 -33.19 -30.72
C VAL A 676 -2.36 -33.20 -29.20
N ARG A 677 -2.10 -32.06 -28.58
CA ARG A 677 -2.15 -31.86 -27.13
C ARG A 677 -3.00 -30.65 -26.82
N PRO A 678 -3.58 -30.57 -25.61
CA PRO A 678 -4.21 -29.35 -25.17
C PRO A 678 -3.22 -28.18 -25.19
N VAL A 679 -3.63 -27.07 -25.78
CA VAL A 679 -2.87 -25.84 -25.88
C VAL A 679 -3.50 -24.80 -24.99
N TRP A 680 -2.68 -24.09 -24.27
CA TRP A 680 -3.15 -23.04 -23.38
C TRP A 680 -2.94 -21.66 -24.03
N VAL A 681 -4.02 -20.92 -24.23
CA VAL A 681 -3.99 -19.54 -24.74
C VAL A 681 -4.32 -18.58 -23.62
N ARG A 682 -3.46 -17.58 -23.40
CA ARG A 682 -3.66 -16.58 -22.34
C ARG A 682 -3.39 -15.17 -22.87
N PRO A 683 -4.40 -14.29 -22.90
CA PRO A 683 -4.21 -12.86 -23.07
C PRO A 683 -3.33 -12.28 -21.96
N TYR A 684 -2.50 -11.31 -22.27
CA TYR A 684 -1.72 -10.58 -21.26
C TYR A 684 -1.36 -9.18 -21.73
N CYS A 685 -1.12 -8.31 -20.76
CA CYS A 685 -0.51 -7.01 -20.97
C CYS A 685 1.00 -7.10 -20.67
N SER A 686 1.82 -6.59 -21.57
CA SER A 686 3.28 -6.54 -21.34
C SER A 686 3.64 -5.44 -20.36
N ALA A 687 4.88 -5.43 -19.86
CA ALA A 687 5.38 -4.36 -19.01
C ALA A 687 5.41 -2.98 -19.70
N SER A 688 5.37 -2.93 -21.03
CA SER A 688 5.24 -1.70 -21.81
C SER A 688 3.79 -1.25 -22.02
N GLY A 689 2.80 -2.02 -21.55
CA GLY A 689 1.37 -1.77 -21.77
C GLY A 689 0.82 -2.39 -23.07
N ALA A 690 1.64 -3.00 -23.93
CA ALA A 690 1.18 -3.60 -25.16
C ALA A 690 0.40 -4.91 -24.89
N MET A 691 -0.73 -5.07 -25.58
CA MET A 691 -1.56 -6.27 -25.50
C MET A 691 -1.04 -7.37 -26.41
N ALA A 692 -1.10 -8.59 -25.91
CA ALA A 692 -0.68 -9.79 -26.61
C ALA A 692 -1.39 -11.03 -26.05
N MET A 693 -1.21 -12.17 -26.69
CA MET A 693 -1.56 -13.47 -26.11
C MET A 693 -0.38 -14.43 -26.17
N ASN A 694 -0.27 -15.25 -25.15
CA ASN A 694 0.71 -16.32 -25.06
C ASN A 694 0.03 -17.66 -25.38
N VAL A 695 0.71 -18.49 -26.18
CA VAL A 695 0.24 -19.82 -26.61
C VAL A 695 1.26 -20.85 -26.19
N VAL A 696 0.85 -21.84 -25.40
CA VAL A 696 1.78 -22.79 -24.75
C VAL A 696 1.23 -24.21 -24.80
N ASP A 697 2.03 -25.18 -25.24
CA ASP A 697 1.78 -26.60 -25.02
C ASP A 697 2.12 -26.97 -23.58
N ARG A 698 1.26 -27.70 -22.91
CA ARG A 698 1.50 -28.26 -21.58
C ARG A 698 1.45 -29.77 -21.55
#